data_89627ae5add65f76c47767b0db449a63
#
_entry.id   89627ae5add65f76c47767b0db449a63
#
_cell.length_a   1.000
_cell.length_b   1.000
_cell.length_c   1.000
_cell.angle_alpha   90.00
_cell.angle_beta   90.00
_cell.angle_gamma   90.00
#
_symmetry.space_group_name_H-M   'P 1'
#
loop_
_entity.id
_entity.type
_entity.pdbx_description
1 polymer ?
#
loop_
_entity_poly.entity_id
_entity_poly.type
_entity_poly.pdbx_seq_one_letter_code
_entity_poly.pdbx_strand_id
1 'polypeptide(L)'
;MPPDDRLLMLPTSKTDNRPTTITKLTPFTKQLYTLNKPAKCLPTLSSLALFVGAMLTPLCAQAALPEAIQTALTHAHLSTADISIVITPVGDKDASRLPAPIQVIDSTKPANQPETLTTDDGTAGPSSIQKQALKNNNAKEVSVHQSPLMTIEKQTIKQHARQLHAYTDDPYTYQSIESIPSLLPENALVSAKNHNSSIKDSAKDNESSKNNNDKSTAHSPVIKISFSPLLSHQANIARTPASTMKLVPSFIALDTLGADFVWHTRVYHTGIIIGDKLYGDLIIQGSGDPKMTHERLQQLLYKVQSAGIRHINGDIIVDSAVFKNVTKDPAAFDNSPLRPYNASPDGFLVNFSSIGIQSYPLDNTRAQLTYTPQLANYQLPSMINIRSAACGQARYSIAPQWQPTQLTLNTNLPNSCGEHAFYVAYPDAKDFAARVIASKWQTLGNTLSGKVISQETPYSANNTSDKQTKLPRGLAAIAMSPLPIVSYPSLNLTQQIYDINHFSNNVMTEQVALSIGAYNSTNNPINKAGSNKINTDKASTNKESVNNKSSDTNKVINNQATSLYQFGQPKATDYPQALQTINQWWQTKLTTPPPHLSNGSGLCRDCSISAANLSELLTYAYEQPSFDAYVSSLGIAGVSGTISAHSERLPKSQAIGRAWIKTGTLNNVTSMAGYVKGLSGQDYVVVGIINTDQALNAYNARTVLDTMLDWTAQH
;
A
#
# COMPACT_ATOMS: atom_id res chain seq x y z
N MET A 1 -42.36 -18.72 -51.62
CA MET A 1 -42.78 -20.13 -51.64
C MET A 1 -41.98 -20.88 -50.62
N PRO A 2 -42.61 -21.44 -49.60
CA PRO A 2 -42.06 -22.50 -48.72
C PRO A 2 -42.54 -23.85 -49.28
N PRO A 3 -42.34 -25.05 -48.72
CA PRO A 3 -41.94 -25.44 -47.38
C PRO A 3 -40.89 -26.59 -47.40
N ASP A 4 -40.41 -27.11 -46.28
CA ASP A 4 -40.97 -28.30 -45.63
C ASP A 4 -40.27 -28.66 -44.30
N ASP A 5 -41.11 -28.97 -43.35
CA ASP A 5 -40.89 -29.62 -42.08
C ASP A 5 -40.23 -31.00 -42.20
N ARG A 6 -39.45 -31.41 -41.19
CA ARG A 6 -39.60 -32.71 -40.54
C ARG A 6 -38.97 -32.77 -39.11
N LEU A 7 -39.83 -32.87 -38.16
CA LEU A 7 -39.65 -33.50 -36.82
C LEU A 7 -39.04 -34.88 -36.91
N LEU A 8 -38.23 -35.25 -35.91
CA LEU A 8 -38.18 -36.58 -35.32
C LEU A 8 -37.37 -36.49 -33.99
N MET A 9 -38.04 -36.43 -32.88
CA MET A 9 -38.38 -37.43 -31.86
C MET A 9 -37.16 -38.12 -31.19
N LEU A 10 -37.11 -37.90 -29.89
CA LEU A 10 -36.40 -38.65 -28.85
C LEU A 10 -36.76 -40.15 -28.84
N PRO A 11 -35.96 -40.99 -28.22
CA PRO A 11 -36.54 -41.82 -27.19
C PRO A 11 -35.79 -41.83 -25.84
N THR A 12 -36.62 -41.87 -24.83
CA THR A 12 -36.37 -42.23 -23.46
C THR A 12 -36.26 -43.74 -23.27
N SER A 13 -35.37 -44.27 -22.39
CA SER A 13 -35.66 -45.42 -21.53
C SER A 13 -34.48 -45.67 -20.58
N LYS A 14 -34.70 -45.57 -19.29
CA LYS A 14 -34.96 -46.61 -18.27
C LYS A 14 -33.74 -47.41 -17.83
N THR A 15 -33.36 -47.15 -16.62
CA THR A 15 -33.03 -48.04 -15.46
C THR A 15 -32.60 -49.46 -15.76
N ASP A 16 -31.46 -49.87 -15.22
CA ASP A 16 -31.42 -51.09 -14.42
C ASP A 16 -30.30 -51.14 -13.36
N ASN A 17 -30.62 -51.87 -12.29
CA ASN A 17 -29.92 -52.00 -11.03
C ASN A 17 -29.01 -53.25 -11.00
N ARG A 18 -27.91 -53.14 -10.23
CA ARG A 18 -27.35 -54.11 -9.29
C ARG A 18 -26.01 -54.81 -9.69
N PRO A 19 -25.38 -55.47 -8.69
CA PRO A 19 -24.12 -55.04 -8.05
C PRO A 19 -23.05 -56.12 -8.10
N THR A 20 -21.83 -55.78 -7.74
CA THR A 20 -20.78 -56.70 -7.17
C THR A 20 -19.47 -55.90 -7.19
N THR A 21 -18.53 -55.92 -6.32
CA THR A 21 -18.01 -56.84 -5.35
C THR A 21 -17.05 -56.06 -4.42
N ILE A 22 -17.08 -56.41 -3.17
CA ILE A 22 -16.26 -55.92 -2.06
C ILE A 22 -14.85 -56.48 -2.19
N THR A 23 -13.82 -55.64 -2.10
CA THR A 23 -12.47 -56.09 -1.67
C THR A 23 -12.02 -55.23 -0.49
N LYS A 24 -11.79 -55.92 0.61
CA LYS A 24 -11.31 -55.41 1.91
C LYS A 24 -9.88 -54.87 1.76
N LEU A 25 -9.60 -53.70 2.32
CA LEU A 25 -8.31 -53.30 2.80
C LEU A 25 -8.40 -52.67 4.19
N THR A 26 -7.55 -53.20 5.04
CA THR A 26 -7.41 -53.03 6.48
C THR A 26 -7.17 -51.63 6.99
N PRO A 27 -7.43 -51.33 8.26
CA PRO A 27 -7.51 -49.98 8.79
C PRO A 27 -6.17 -49.47 9.30
N PHE A 28 -5.86 -48.22 8.95
CA PHE A 28 -4.80 -47.48 9.61
C PHE A 28 -5.38 -46.69 10.80
N THR A 29 -4.72 -46.85 11.90
CA THR A 29 -4.98 -46.37 13.25
C THR A 29 -5.29 -44.85 13.33
N LYS A 30 -6.45 -44.55 13.89
CA LYS A 30 -6.81 -43.21 14.41
C LYS A 30 -6.13 -43.00 15.77
N GLN A 31 -5.29 -41.99 15.85
CA GLN A 31 -4.83 -41.46 17.13
C GLN A 31 -5.85 -40.42 17.59
N LEU A 32 -6.59 -40.78 18.64
CA LEU A 32 -7.52 -39.90 19.35
C LEU A 32 -6.73 -38.90 20.20
N TYR A 33 -6.92 -37.60 19.96
CA TYR A 33 -6.67 -36.58 20.96
C TYR A 33 -7.91 -36.40 21.83
N THR A 34 -7.78 -36.80 23.08
CA THR A 34 -8.80 -36.64 24.11
C THR A 34 -8.87 -35.19 24.57
N LEU A 35 -10.02 -34.58 24.42
CA LEU A 35 -10.40 -33.32 25.04
C LEU A 35 -10.61 -33.53 26.54
N ASN A 36 -9.82 -32.90 27.39
CA ASN A 36 -10.04 -32.79 28.83
C ASN A 36 -11.07 -31.69 29.10
N LYS A 37 -12.23 -32.09 29.60
CA LYS A 37 -13.20 -31.20 30.26
C LYS A 37 -12.75 -30.92 31.69
N PRO A 38 -12.95 -29.70 32.25
CA PRO A 38 -12.66 -29.45 33.65
C PRO A 38 -13.71 -30.07 34.57
N ALA A 39 -13.24 -30.78 35.59
CA ALA A 39 -14.04 -31.38 36.65
C ALA A 39 -14.53 -30.29 37.62
N LYS A 40 -15.82 -30.44 38.00
CA LYS A 40 -16.44 -29.69 39.11
C LYS A 40 -15.90 -30.20 40.44
N CYS A 41 -15.30 -29.33 41.25
CA CYS A 41 -15.01 -29.64 42.67
C CYS A 41 -16.15 -29.20 43.57
N LEU A 42 -16.65 -30.13 44.34
CA LEU A 42 -17.46 -29.90 45.57
C LEU A 42 -16.53 -29.80 46.79
N PRO A 43 -16.93 -29.07 47.84
CA PRO A 43 -16.02 -28.77 48.96
C PRO A 43 -16.09 -29.86 50.06
N THR A 44 -14.92 -30.24 50.59
CA THR A 44 -14.82 -30.86 51.90
C THR A 44 -13.89 -30.02 52.77
N LEU A 45 -14.44 -29.63 53.92
CA LEU A 45 -13.71 -28.97 55.01
C LEU A 45 -12.72 -29.96 55.68
N SER A 46 -11.48 -29.54 55.93
CA SER A 46 -10.77 -29.81 57.16
C SER A 46 -9.43 -29.13 57.23
N SER A 47 -9.27 -28.22 58.21
CA SER A 47 -8.14 -27.97 59.13
C SER A 47 -6.77 -27.51 58.61
N LEU A 48 -6.50 -26.22 58.85
CA LEU A 48 -5.42 -25.60 59.58
C LEU A 48 -3.97 -26.05 59.29
N ALA A 49 -3.20 -25.24 58.55
CA ALA A 49 -1.84 -24.87 58.91
C ALA A 49 -1.41 -23.59 58.13
N LEU A 50 -0.97 -22.58 58.86
CA LEU A 50 -0.38 -21.34 58.38
C LEU A 50 0.90 -21.61 57.55
N PHE A 51 0.97 -21.08 56.34
CA PHE A 51 2.18 -20.55 55.75
C PHE A 51 1.84 -19.34 54.88
N VAL A 52 2.14 -18.16 55.42
CA VAL A 52 2.07 -16.88 54.71
C VAL A 52 3.22 -16.86 53.72
N GLY A 53 2.91 -17.10 52.45
CA GLY A 53 3.75 -16.84 51.31
C GLY A 53 2.90 -16.05 50.28
N ALA A 54 2.82 -14.74 50.47
CA ALA A 54 2.18 -13.85 49.52
C ALA A 54 2.99 -13.84 48.20
N MET A 55 2.65 -14.70 47.25
CA MET A 55 2.96 -14.45 45.86
C MET A 55 2.01 -13.35 45.37
N LEU A 56 2.46 -12.11 45.48
CA LEU A 56 1.95 -10.98 44.75
C LEU A 56 2.25 -11.23 43.25
N THR A 57 1.36 -11.96 42.56
CA THR A 57 1.25 -11.79 41.14
C THR A 57 0.81 -10.33 40.94
N PRO A 58 1.53 -9.49 40.17
CA PRO A 58 0.98 -8.20 39.81
C PRO A 58 -0.27 -8.46 38.99
N LEU A 59 -1.46 -8.28 39.58
CA LEU A 59 -2.63 -7.96 38.77
C LEU A 59 -2.24 -6.69 38.01
N CYS A 60 -1.88 -6.83 36.74
CA CYS A 60 -1.90 -5.69 35.82
C CYS A 60 -3.35 -5.16 35.85
N ALA A 61 -3.59 -4.13 36.65
CA ALA A 61 -4.83 -3.38 36.61
C ALA A 61 -4.98 -2.87 35.18
N GLN A 62 -5.81 -3.53 34.38
CA GLN A 62 -6.22 -3.03 33.08
C GLN A 62 -6.93 -1.70 33.38
N ALA A 63 -6.34 -0.60 32.93
CA ALA A 63 -6.97 0.71 33.08
C ALA A 63 -8.37 0.64 32.46
N ALA A 64 -9.37 1.06 33.21
CA ALA A 64 -10.75 1.15 32.70
C ALA A 64 -10.74 2.08 31.48
N LEU A 65 -11.47 1.70 30.43
CA LEU A 65 -11.64 2.58 29.28
C LEU A 65 -12.29 3.90 29.70
N PRO A 66 -11.90 5.04 29.11
CA PRO A 66 -12.58 6.32 29.31
C PRO A 66 -14.09 6.21 29.08
N GLU A 67 -14.90 6.91 29.89
CA GLU A 67 -16.36 6.85 29.84
C GLU A 67 -16.92 7.13 28.44
N ALA A 68 -16.36 8.11 27.74
CA ALA A 68 -16.75 8.44 26.36
C ALA A 68 -16.60 7.24 25.42
N ILE A 69 -15.51 6.48 25.53
CA ILE A 69 -15.27 5.29 24.72
C ILE A 69 -16.21 4.14 25.13
N GLN A 70 -16.44 3.96 26.44
CA GLN A 70 -17.39 2.93 26.92
C GLN A 70 -18.81 3.23 26.44
N THR A 71 -19.25 4.47 26.48
CA THR A 71 -20.55 4.93 25.98
C THR A 71 -20.66 4.66 24.47
N ALA A 72 -19.61 5.00 23.70
CA ALA A 72 -19.59 4.74 22.26
C ALA A 72 -19.63 3.23 21.93
N LEU A 73 -18.95 2.37 22.69
CA LEU A 73 -19.03 0.92 22.57
C LEU A 73 -20.46 0.40 22.83
N THR A 74 -21.10 0.89 23.88
CA THR A 74 -22.48 0.54 24.21
C THR A 74 -23.46 0.92 23.09
N HIS A 75 -23.34 2.12 22.54
CA HIS A 75 -24.13 2.57 21.39
C HIS A 75 -23.87 1.75 20.12
N ALA A 76 -22.66 1.23 19.96
CA ALA A 76 -22.29 0.37 18.84
C ALA A 76 -22.67 -1.10 19.05
N HIS A 77 -23.25 -1.46 20.21
CA HIS A 77 -23.54 -2.84 20.64
C HIS A 77 -22.27 -3.72 20.67
N LEU A 78 -21.15 -3.13 21.09
CA LEU A 78 -19.86 -3.78 21.23
C LEU A 78 -19.49 -3.91 22.70
N SER A 79 -18.74 -4.96 23.03
CA SER A 79 -18.17 -5.16 24.36
C SER A 79 -16.74 -4.63 24.43
N THR A 80 -16.23 -4.42 25.63
CA THR A 80 -14.82 -4.09 25.84
C THR A 80 -13.87 -5.21 25.41
N ALA A 81 -14.38 -6.45 25.27
CA ALA A 81 -13.61 -7.59 24.75
C ALA A 81 -13.36 -7.50 23.25
N ASP A 82 -14.20 -6.78 22.50
CA ASP A 82 -14.11 -6.66 21.05
C ASP A 82 -13.03 -5.66 20.58
N ILE A 83 -12.51 -4.82 21.49
CA ILE A 83 -11.61 -3.73 21.16
C ILE A 83 -10.23 -3.85 21.82
N SER A 84 -9.18 -3.51 21.08
CA SER A 84 -7.85 -3.20 21.62
C SER A 84 -7.50 -1.75 21.37
N ILE A 85 -7.03 -1.05 22.39
CA ILE A 85 -6.59 0.36 22.29
C ILE A 85 -5.22 0.53 22.93
N VAL A 86 -4.34 1.26 22.24
CA VAL A 86 -3.10 1.79 22.81
C VAL A 86 -2.96 3.25 22.38
N ILE A 87 -2.74 4.13 23.35
CA ILE A 87 -2.45 5.55 23.12
C ILE A 87 -1.18 5.87 23.88
N THR A 88 -0.13 6.29 23.17
CA THR A 88 1.20 6.51 23.73
C THR A 88 1.66 7.92 23.40
N PRO A 89 2.02 8.77 24.39
CA PRO A 89 2.66 10.05 24.12
C PRO A 89 4.02 9.83 23.45
N VAL A 90 4.38 10.67 22.48
CA VAL A 90 5.66 10.60 21.77
C VAL A 90 6.24 12.00 21.59
N GLY A 91 7.60 12.09 21.59
CA GLY A 91 8.30 13.36 21.49
C GLY A 91 8.08 14.29 22.69
N ASP A 92 8.64 15.48 22.59
CA ASP A 92 8.45 16.55 23.57
C ASP A 92 7.36 17.50 23.13
N LYS A 93 6.61 18.06 24.08
CA LYS A 93 5.53 19.03 23.79
C LYS A 93 6.01 20.26 23.01
N ASP A 94 7.24 20.70 23.29
CA ASP A 94 7.85 21.88 22.69
C ASP A 94 8.53 21.60 21.34
N ALA A 95 8.64 20.31 20.93
CA ALA A 95 9.34 19.84 19.75
C ALA A 95 8.51 18.83 18.93
N SER A 96 7.21 19.14 18.75
CA SER A 96 6.32 18.27 17.96
C SER A 96 6.82 18.08 16.53
N ARG A 97 6.82 16.83 16.06
CA ARG A 97 7.15 16.46 14.69
C ARG A 97 5.94 16.28 13.78
N LEU A 98 4.72 16.36 14.36
CA LEU A 98 3.52 16.31 13.53
C LEU A 98 3.35 17.60 12.73
N PRO A 99 2.80 17.52 11.52
CA PRO A 99 2.48 18.71 10.73
C PRO A 99 1.58 19.68 11.52
N ALA A 100 1.57 20.94 11.09
CA ALA A 100 0.65 21.92 11.69
C ALA A 100 -0.81 21.47 11.49
N PRO A 101 -1.68 21.63 12.49
CA PRO A 101 -3.10 21.33 12.36
C PRO A 101 -3.76 22.10 11.21
N ILE A 102 -4.72 21.47 10.54
CA ILE A 102 -5.51 22.08 9.48
C ILE A 102 -6.82 22.57 10.06
N GLN A 103 -7.12 23.85 9.86
CA GLN A 103 -8.40 24.43 10.28
C GLN A 103 -9.46 24.24 9.18
N VAL A 104 -10.53 23.53 9.49
CA VAL A 104 -11.69 23.39 8.61
C VAL A 104 -12.70 24.49 8.90
N ILE A 105 -12.99 25.34 7.91
CA ILE A 105 -13.97 26.43 8.01
C ILE A 105 -15.23 26.09 7.19
N ASP A 106 -16.37 26.59 7.66
CA ASP A 106 -17.67 26.48 6.98
C ASP A 106 -18.21 27.91 6.73
N SER A 107 -17.78 28.48 5.60
CA SER A 107 -18.18 29.86 5.22
C SER A 107 -19.68 29.99 4.90
N THR A 108 -20.42 28.86 4.83
CA THR A 108 -21.88 28.90 4.63
C THR A 108 -22.65 29.20 5.92
N LYS A 109 -21.99 29.16 7.08
CA LYS A 109 -22.57 29.53 8.34
C LYS A 109 -22.21 31.01 8.64
N PRO A 110 -23.17 31.88 9.02
CA PRO A 110 -22.86 33.20 9.50
C PRO A 110 -21.89 33.08 10.68
N ALA A 111 -20.89 33.96 10.73
CA ALA A 111 -19.97 34.03 11.85
C ALA A 111 -20.78 34.14 13.14
N ASN A 112 -20.65 33.17 14.03
CA ASN A 112 -21.34 33.19 15.31
C ASN A 112 -20.98 34.47 16.02
N GLN A 113 -21.99 35.28 16.31
CA GLN A 113 -21.86 36.29 17.37
C GLN A 113 -21.44 35.53 18.65
N PRO A 114 -20.55 36.12 19.46
CA PRO A 114 -20.17 35.48 20.73
C PRO A 114 -21.45 35.21 21.52
N GLU A 115 -21.61 33.94 21.93
CA GLU A 115 -22.67 33.55 22.84
C GLU A 115 -22.51 34.38 24.11
N THR A 116 -23.34 35.41 24.27
CA THR A 116 -23.54 36.09 25.55
C THR A 116 -24.16 35.06 26.48
N LEU A 117 -23.40 34.63 27.47
CA LEU A 117 -23.95 33.97 28.64
C LEU A 117 -25.02 34.92 29.23
N THR A 118 -26.27 34.59 28.99
CA THR A 118 -27.37 35.20 29.75
C THR A 118 -27.37 34.56 31.13
N THR A 119 -26.74 35.19 32.07
CA THR A 119 -27.11 35.02 33.47
C THR A 119 -28.40 35.82 33.67
N ASP A 120 -29.46 35.11 33.94
CA ASP A 120 -30.73 35.66 34.39
C ASP A 120 -30.50 36.31 35.76
N ASP A 121 -30.39 37.62 35.79
CA ASP A 121 -30.83 38.43 36.96
C ASP A 121 -31.06 39.89 36.51
N GLY A 122 -32.29 40.31 36.72
CA GLY A 122 -32.78 41.62 36.34
C GLY A 122 -32.23 42.73 37.24
N THR A 123 -31.76 43.79 36.62
CA THR A 123 -32.08 45.19 36.99
C THR A 123 -31.41 46.17 36.01
N ALA A 124 -32.16 47.19 35.72
CA ALA A 124 -31.93 48.27 34.75
C ALA A 124 -30.85 49.26 35.12
N GLY A 125 -30.23 49.94 34.08
CA GLY A 125 -29.79 51.32 34.14
C GLY A 125 -28.49 51.62 33.42
N PRO A 126 -28.41 52.66 32.59
CA PRO A 126 -27.26 52.89 31.70
C PRO A 126 -26.23 53.85 32.32
N SER A 127 -24.92 53.63 32.04
CA SER A 127 -23.98 54.77 32.09
C SER A 127 -22.78 54.60 31.20
N SER A 128 -22.57 55.54 30.38
CA SER A 128 -21.42 55.95 29.61
C SER A 128 -20.15 56.12 30.45
N ILE A 129 -18.99 55.63 30.03
CA ILE A 129 -17.66 56.24 30.32
C ILE A 129 -16.65 55.80 29.25
N GLN A 130 -16.30 56.66 28.40
CA GLN A 130 -15.02 57.29 28.05
C GLN A 130 -13.79 56.40 27.84
N LYS A 131 -13.25 56.61 26.63
CA LYS A 131 -11.87 56.37 26.18
C LYS A 131 -10.84 56.90 27.17
N GLN A 132 -9.85 56.12 27.52
CA GLN A 132 -8.55 56.66 27.89
C GLN A 132 -7.43 55.79 27.33
N ALA A 133 -6.62 56.44 26.49
CA ALA A 133 -5.34 55.93 26.03
C ALA A 133 -4.31 56.00 27.15
N LEU A 134 -3.55 54.94 27.36
CA LEU A 134 -2.29 55.02 28.11
C LEU A 134 -1.18 54.29 27.30
N LYS A 135 -0.25 55.13 26.83
CA LYS A 135 1.10 54.76 26.45
C LYS A 135 1.86 54.33 27.69
N ASN A 136 2.58 53.19 27.65
CA ASN A 136 4.01 53.15 27.92
C ASN A 136 4.58 51.72 27.95
N ASN A 137 5.54 51.50 27.08
CA ASN A 137 6.92 51.04 27.29
C ASN A 137 7.23 49.56 27.60
N ASN A 138 7.96 48.98 26.61
CA ASN A 138 9.04 47.99 26.78
C ASN A 138 8.70 46.65 27.41
N ALA A 139 8.15 45.77 26.59
CA ALA A 139 8.45 44.35 26.68
C ALA A 139 8.95 43.89 25.29
N LYS A 140 10.12 43.29 25.23
CA LYS A 140 10.64 42.59 24.06
C LYS A 140 9.64 41.46 23.72
N GLU A 141 8.81 41.71 22.72
CA GLU A 141 8.07 40.62 22.05
C GLU A 141 9.08 39.73 21.34
N VAL A 142 9.31 38.58 21.90
CA VAL A 142 9.80 37.42 21.13
C VAL A 142 8.64 37.02 20.22
N SER A 143 8.62 37.52 19.00
CA SER A 143 7.69 37.06 17.98
C SER A 143 8.03 35.63 17.62
N VAL A 144 7.36 34.68 18.25
CA VAL A 144 7.24 33.33 17.73
C VAL A 144 6.51 33.45 16.40
N HIS A 145 7.22 33.34 15.29
CA HIS A 145 6.65 33.19 13.96
C HIS A 145 5.84 31.90 13.94
N GLN A 146 4.59 31.96 14.37
CA GLN A 146 3.63 30.91 14.06
C GLN A 146 3.37 30.99 12.56
N SER A 147 3.80 29.96 11.82
CA SER A 147 3.39 29.79 10.43
C SER A 147 1.86 29.85 10.37
N PRO A 148 1.28 30.60 9.42
CA PRO A 148 -0.17 30.71 9.32
C PRO A 148 -0.80 29.32 9.21
N LEU A 149 -1.78 29.02 10.06
CA LEU A 149 -2.52 27.77 10.03
C LEU A 149 -3.14 27.57 8.65
N MET A 150 -2.92 26.43 8.06
CA MET A 150 -3.52 26.09 6.78
C MET A 150 -5.04 25.95 6.96
N THR A 151 -5.81 26.66 6.14
CA THR A 151 -7.27 26.70 6.23
C THR A 151 -7.87 26.06 4.99
N ILE A 152 -8.82 25.14 5.17
CA ILE A 152 -9.53 24.47 4.08
C ILE A 152 -11.03 24.64 4.26
N GLU A 153 -11.71 25.02 3.16
CA GLU A 153 -13.15 25.12 3.09
C GLU A 153 -13.82 23.76 3.12
N LYS A 154 -14.86 23.61 3.96
CA LYS A 154 -15.64 22.37 4.06
C LYS A 154 -16.29 21.95 2.74
N GLN A 155 -16.66 22.92 1.88
CA GLN A 155 -17.19 22.64 0.54
C GLN A 155 -16.13 22.01 -0.36
N THR A 156 -14.89 22.47 -0.28
CA THR A 156 -13.76 21.91 -1.05
C THR A 156 -13.52 20.45 -0.68
N ILE A 157 -13.57 20.12 0.62
CA ILE A 157 -13.48 18.72 1.09
C ILE A 157 -14.61 17.87 0.51
N LYS A 158 -15.87 18.37 0.54
CA LYS A 158 -17.02 17.67 -0.03
C LYS A 158 -16.93 17.51 -1.54
N GLN A 159 -16.45 18.53 -2.27
CA GLN A 159 -16.25 18.43 -3.72
C GLN A 159 -15.19 17.39 -4.06
N HIS A 160 -14.07 17.39 -3.37
CA HIS A 160 -13.00 16.41 -3.55
C HIS A 160 -13.50 14.98 -3.26
N ALA A 161 -14.22 14.78 -2.16
CA ALA A 161 -14.84 13.51 -1.84
C ALA A 161 -15.82 13.04 -2.94
N ARG A 162 -16.65 13.94 -3.49
CA ARG A 162 -17.56 13.64 -4.59
C ARG A 162 -16.81 13.28 -5.88
N GLN A 163 -15.71 13.96 -6.19
CA GLN A 163 -14.85 13.63 -7.32
C GLN A 163 -14.26 12.22 -7.17
N LEU A 164 -13.77 11.88 -5.97
CA LEU A 164 -13.29 10.53 -5.67
C LEU A 164 -14.40 9.48 -5.86
N HIS A 165 -15.62 9.75 -5.40
CA HIS A 165 -16.75 8.83 -5.55
C HIS A 165 -17.28 8.74 -6.97
N ALA A 166 -17.16 9.80 -7.78
CA ALA A 166 -17.62 9.79 -9.16
C ALA A 166 -16.78 8.90 -10.08
N TYR A 167 -15.53 8.61 -9.73
CA TYR A 167 -14.62 7.79 -10.54
C TYR A 167 -14.66 6.31 -10.23
N THR A 168 -15.22 5.89 -9.10
CA THR A 168 -15.34 4.47 -8.76
C THR A 168 -16.64 4.23 -8.00
N ASP A 169 -17.28 3.11 -8.25
CA ASP A 169 -18.40 2.60 -7.43
C ASP A 169 -17.90 1.93 -6.14
N ASP A 170 -16.62 1.95 -5.91
CA ASP A 170 -15.96 1.48 -4.70
C ASP A 170 -14.94 2.52 -4.25
N PRO A 171 -15.21 3.29 -3.18
CA PRO A 171 -14.34 4.35 -2.70
C PRO A 171 -12.97 3.85 -2.21
N TYR A 172 -12.82 2.53 -2.03
CA TYR A 172 -11.57 1.90 -1.59
C TYR A 172 -10.72 1.37 -2.76
N THR A 173 -11.22 1.46 -3.99
CA THR A 173 -10.55 0.93 -5.18
C THR A 173 -10.07 2.06 -6.10
N TYR A 174 -9.45 3.04 -5.54
CA TYR A 174 -8.99 4.19 -6.27
C TYR A 174 -7.80 3.84 -7.19
N GLN A 175 -7.91 4.13 -8.49
CA GLN A 175 -6.93 3.67 -9.48
C GLN A 175 -6.27 4.75 -10.32
N SER A 176 -6.89 5.91 -10.48
CA SER A 176 -6.38 6.94 -11.37
C SER A 176 -6.08 8.22 -10.60
N ILE A 177 -5.07 8.16 -9.75
CA ILE A 177 -4.67 9.29 -8.87
C ILE A 177 -4.09 10.46 -9.67
N GLU A 178 -3.55 10.22 -10.87
CA GLU A 178 -2.97 11.28 -11.69
C GLU A 178 -4.00 12.29 -12.21
N SER A 179 -5.27 11.92 -12.28
CA SER A 179 -6.36 12.77 -12.80
C SER A 179 -7.09 13.57 -11.73
N ILE A 180 -6.86 13.30 -10.42
CA ILE A 180 -7.51 14.02 -9.32
C ILE A 180 -6.50 14.95 -8.66
N PRO A 181 -6.77 16.26 -8.64
CA PRO A 181 -5.90 17.21 -7.95
C PRO A 181 -5.78 16.85 -6.46
N SER A 182 -4.58 16.96 -5.92
CA SER A 182 -4.38 16.86 -4.48
C SER A 182 -5.21 17.91 -3.77
N LEU A 183 -5.88 17.55 -2.67
CA LEU A 183 -6.60 18.51 -1.81
C LEU A 183 -5.62 19.48 -1.14
N LEU A 184 -4.38 19.02 -0.93
CA LEU A 184 -3.32 19.84 -0.35
C LEU A 184 -2.44 20.40 -1.47
N PRO A 185 -2.00 21.66 -1.42
CA PRO A 185 -1.07 22.21 -2.39
C PRO A 185 0.25 21.43 -2.36
N GLU A 186 0.88 21.27 -3.52
CA GLU A 186 2.16 20.55 -3.68
C GLU A 186 3.25 21.03 -2.70
N ASN A 187 3.20 22.30 -2.30
CA ASN A 187 4.14 22.90 -1.35
C ASN A 187 3.98 22.38 0.09
N ALA A 188 2.83 21.82 0.45
CA ALA A 188 2.64 21.20 1.76
C ALA A 188 3.40 19.87 1.91
N LEU A 189 3.70 19.21 0.79
CA LEU A 189 4.50 17.98 0.73
C LEU A 189 6.02 18.27 0.60
N VAL A 190 6.41 19.51 0.28
CA VAL A 190 7.81 19.90 -0.01
C VAL A 190 8.50 20.57 1.17
N SER A 191 7.77 20.91 2.25
CA SER A 191 8.33 21.65 3.41
C SER A 191 9.45 20.90 4.16
N ALA A 192 9.68 19.63 3.85
CA ALA A 192 10.75 18.82 4.46
C ALA A 192 12.17 19.09 3.89
N LYS A 193 12.31 19.90 2.84
CA LYS A 193 13.62 20.11 2.18
C LYS A 193 14.52 21.17 2.82
N ASN A 194 14.05 22.01 3.75
CA ASN A 194 14.80 23.16 4.21
C ASN A 194 15.38 23.09 5.64
N HIS A 195 15.33 21.95 6.33
CA HIS A 195 15.90 21.86 7.69
C HIS A 195 17.32 21.25 7.78
N ASN A 196 17.96 20.91 6.67
CA ASN A 196 19.31 20.28 6.69
C ASN A 196 20.46 21.24 6.38
N SER A 197 20.31 22.57 6.50
CA SER A 197 21.38 23.51 6.17
C SER A 197 21.83 24.45 7.31
N SER A 198 21.78 24.04 8.58
CA SER A 198 22.39 24.84 9.64
C SER A 198 22.93 24.04 10.83
N ILE A 199 23.79 23.03 10.55
CA ILE A 199 24.76 22.56 11.54
C ILE A 199 26.11 22.55 10.86
N LYS A 200 26.74 23.74 10.80
CA LYS A 200 28.17 23.87 10.62
C LYS A 200 28.71 24.78 11.74
N ASP A 201 29.79 24.29 12.30
CA ASP A 201 30.82 25.00 13.04
C ASP A 201 30.59 25.35 14.52
N SER A 202 30.94 24.41 15.35
CA SER A 202 31.79 24.69 16.51
C SER A 202 32.41 23.40 17.07
N ALA A 203 33.55 23.04 16.52
CA ALA A 203 34.51 22.14 17.19
C ALA A 203 35.91 22.70 16.94
N LYS A 204 36.46 23.38 17.94
CA LYS A 204 37.88 23.62 18.10
C LYS A 204 38.39 22.86 19.28
N ASP A 205 39.38 22.03 18.99
CA ASP A 205 40.58 21.65 19.76
C ASP A 205 40.41 21.03 21.14
N ASN A 206 40.75 19.74 21.22
CA ASN A 206 41.85 19.31 22.12
C ASN A 206 42.36 17.90 21.71
N GLU A 207 43.64 17.90 21.34
CA GLU A 207 44.45 16.70 21.18
C GLU A 207 44.70 16.02 22.54
N SER A 208 44.70 14.73 22.62
CA SER A 208 45.84 13.84 22.84
C SER A 208 45.41 12.49 23.43
N SER A 209 46.08 11.47 22.93
CA SER A 209 46.53 10.25 23.61
C SER A 209 45.85 8.91 23.30
N LYS A 210 46.56 8.18 22.41
CA LYS A 210 46.98 6.75 22.44
C LYS A 210 45.98 5.61 22.52
N ASN A 211 46.02 4.86 21.39
CA ASN A 211 46.08 3.39 21.25
C ASN A 211 45.38 2.50 22.26
N ASN A 212 44.38 1.73 21.75
CA ASN A 212 44.46 0.26 21.82
C ASN A 212 43.49 -0.36 20.78
N ASN A 213 44.06 -1.30 20.03
CA ASN A 213 43.32 -2.18 19.14
C ASN A 213 42.42 -3.12 19.95
N ASP A 214 41.13 -3.05 19.76
CA ASP A 214 40.22 -4.18 19.94
C ASP A 214 39.15 -4.16 18.88
N LYS A 215 39.21 -5.16 18.01
CA LYS A 215 38.16 -5.49 17.03
C LYS A 215 36.99 -6.11 17.80
N SER A 216 36.04 -5.33 18.25
CA SER A 216 34.72 -5.79 18.58
C SER A 216 33.74 -5.18 17.57
N THR A 217 33.03 -6.04 16.87
CA THR A 217 31.86 -5.68 16.05
C THR A 217 30.83 -5.00 16.96
N ALA A 218 30.87 -3.67 16.99
CA ALA A 218 29.89 -2.89 17.72
C ALA A 218 28.54 -3.02 17.04
N HIS A 219 27.66 -3.83 17.60
CA HIS A 219 26.23 -3.69 17.42
C HIS A 219 25.86 -2.32 18.01
N SER A 220 25.33 -1.42 17.17
CA SER A 220 24.73 -0.18 17.67
C SER A 220 23.68 -0.53 18.72
N PRO A 221 23.70 0.11 19.89
CA PRO A 221 22.73 -0.19 20.94
C PRO A 221 21.33 0.12 20.43
N VAL A 222 20.42 -0.85 20.50
CA VAL A 222 18.98 -0.63 20.30
C VAL A 222 18.54 0.32 21.41
N ILE A 223 18.25 1.57 21.06
CA ILE A 223 17.72 2.56 22.00
C ILE A 223 16.30 2.10 22.34
N LYS A 224 16.13 1.50 23.51
CA LYS A 224 14.80 1.18 24.06
C LYS A 224 14.12 2.49 24.48
N ILE A 225 13.35 3.09 23.59
CA ILE A 225 12.48 4.20 23.95
C ILE A 225 11.21 3.58 24.55
N SER A 226 11.08 3.60 25.86
CA SER A 226 9.91 3.09 26.58
C SER A 226 9.07 4.27 27.05
N PHE A 227 8.04 4.63 26.28
CA PHE A 227 7.00 5.54 26.75
C PHE A 227 5.90 4.75 27.47
N SER A 228 5.49 5.20 28.66
CA SER A 228 4.30 4.64 29.31
C SER A 228 3.06 5.07 28.54
N PRO A 229 2.20 4.15 28.10
CA PRO A 229 0.98 4.52 27.39
C PRO A 229 0.03 5.31 28.28
N LEU A 230 -0.61 6.35 27.73
CA LEU A 230 -1.69 7.09 28.37
C LEU A 230 -2.93 6.19 28.56
N LEU A 231 -3.20 5.30 27.59
CA LEU A 231 -4.25 4.31 27.64
C LEU A 231 -3.74 3.00 27.04
N SER A 232 -3.95 1.89 27.74
CA SER A 232 -3.62 0.55 27.27
C SER A 232 -4.74 -0.42 27.65
N HIS A 233 -5.46 -0.91 26.64
CA HIS A 233 -6.55 -1.87 26.80
C HIS A 233 -6.38 -3.01 25.82
N GLN A 234 -6.26 -4.24 26.31
CA GLN A 234 -6.05 -5.46 25.51
C GLN A 234 -4.91 -5.32 24.47
N ALA A 235 -3.86 -4.58 24.83
CA ALA A 235 -2.77 -4.15 23.93
C ALA A 235 -2.10 -5.32 23.20
N ASN A 236 -1.95 -6.48 23.87
CA ASN A 236 -1.21 -7.64 23.37
C ASN A 236 -2.11 -8.69 22.66
N ILE A 237 -3.43 -8.46 22.60
CA ILE A 237 -4.33 -9.37 21.89
C ILE A 237 -4.09 -9.21 20.38
N ALA A 238 -3.69 -10.30 19.73
CA ALA A 238 -3.56 -10.34 18.28
C ALA A 238 -4.95 -10.28 17.62
N ARG A 239 -5.15 -9.32 16.73
CA ARG A 239 -6.41 -9.08 16.02
C ARG A 239 -6.17 -8.96 14.53
N THR A 240 -7.18 -9.26 13.72
CA THR A 240 -7.17 -8.96 12.29
C THR A 240 -7.18 -7.44 12.11
N PRO A 241 -6.15 -6.83 11.48
CA PRO A 241 -6.01 -5.38 11.44
C PRO A 241 -6.73 -4.73 10.26
N ALA A 242 -7.16 -5.51 9.27
CA ALA A 242 -7.54 -5.00 7.96
C ALA A 242 -6.41 -4.09 7.37
N SER A 243 -6.77 -3.01 6.69
CA SER A 243 -5.82 -2.14 5.99
C SER A 243 -4.88 -1.31 6.88
N THR A 244 -5.01 -1.33 8.22
CA THR A 244 -3.95 -0.76 9.07
C THR A 244 -2.66 -1.58 9.02
N MET A 245 -2.70 -2.84 8.54
CA MET A 245 -1.52 -3.64 8.23
C MET A 245 -0.58 -2.96 7.23
N LYS A 246 -1.11 -2.12 6.32
CA LYS A 246 -0.30 -1.39 5.32
C LYS A 246 0.76 -0.48 5.93
N LEU A 247 0.56 -0.04 7.17
CA LEU A 247 1.54 0.75 7.92
C LEU A 247 2.89 0.02 8.05
N VAL A 248 2.86 -1.32 8.16
CA VAL A 248 4.05 -2.15 8.33
C VAL A 248 4.97 -2.09 7.09
N PRO A 249 4.56 -2.58 5.90
CA PRO A 249 5.44 -2.53 4.74
C PRO A 249 5.73 -1.10 4.27
N SER A 250 4.81 -0.14 4.46
CA SER A 250 5.04 1.27 4.11
C SER A 250 6.21 1.86 4.87
N PHE A 251 6.23 1.67 6.20
CA PHE A 251 7.32 2.22 6.99
C PHE A 251 8.64 1.46 6.77
N ILE A 252 8.59 0.12 6.74
CA ILE A 252 9.79 -0.69 6.54
C ILE A 252 10.45 -0.39 5.19
N ALA A 253 9.65 -0.14 4.14
CA ALA A 253 10.20 0.29 2.85
C ALA A 253 10.91 1.64 2.95
N LEU A 254 10.34 2.63 3.63
CA LEU A 254 10.99 3.93 3.86
C LEU A 254 12.30 3.80 4.64
N ASP A 255 12.33 2.93 5.67
CA ASP A 255 13.53 2.72 6.50
C ASP A 255 14.63 1.93 5.77
N THR A 256 14.26 1.01 4.88
CA THR A 256 15.21 0.12 4.22
C THR A 256 15.65 0.57 2.82
N LEU A 257 14.74 1.12 2.04
CA LEU A 257 15.01 1.57 0.66
C LEU A 257 15.27 3.07 0.57
N GLY A 258 14.74 3.85 1.53
CA GLY A 258 14.84 5.31 1.57
C GLY A 258 13.66 6.00 0.87
N ALA A 259 13.34 7.22 1.33
CA ALA A 259 12.20 8.02 0.86
C ALA A 259 12.26 8.36 -0.65
N ASP A 260 13.47 8.56 -1.15
CA ASP A 260 13.73 8.94 -2.55
C ASP A 260 13.95 7.72 -3.48
N PHE A 261 13.74 6.48 -2.98
CA PHE A 261 13.89 5.29 -3.79
C PHE A 261 12.98 5.31 -5.01
N VAL A 262 13.55 4.92 -6.18
CA VAL A 262 12.89 4.92 -7.48
C VAL A 262 13.11 3.57 -8.15
N TRP A 263 12.03 2.96 -8.64
CA TRP A 263 12.10 1.80 -9.52
C TRP A 263 12.45 2.24 -10.93
N HIS A 264 13.36 1.53 -11.60
CA HIS A 264 13.73 1.83 -12.98
C HIS A 264 13.30 0.72 -13.92
N THR A 265 12.29 0.99 -14.74
CA THR A 265 11.95 0.13 -15.87
C THR A 265 12.93 0.41 -17.02
N ARG A 266 13.65 -0.61 -17.45
CA ARG A 266 14.68 -0.47 -18.49
C ARG A 266 14.29 -1.21 -19.74
N VAL A 267 14.61 -0.63 -20.88
CA VAL A 267 14.30 -1.22 -22.18
C VAL A 267 15.60 -1.49 -22.91
N TYR A 268 15.74 -2.69 -23.42
CA TYR A 268 16.87 -3.19 -24.18
C TYR A 268 16.38 -3.72 -25.53
N HIS A 269 17.27 -4.09 -26.41
CA HIS A 269 16.94 -4.79 -27.64
C HIS A 269 18.02 -5.82 -28.00
N THR A 270 17.63 -6.81 -28.77
CA THR A 270 18.54 -7.71 -29.48
C THR A 270 18.66 -7.27 -30.94
N GLY A 271 19.57 -7.89 -31.68
CA GLY A 271 19.70 -7.65 -33.11
C GLY A 271 20.17 -6.23 -33.46
N ILE A 272 19.71 -5.71 -34.59
CA ILE A 272 20.21 -4.47 -35.18
C ILE A 272 19.09 -3.50 -35.52
N ILE A 273 19.33 -2.19 -35.35
CA ILE A 273 18.43 -1.13 -35.78
C ILE A 273 18.95 -0.57 -37.12
N ILE A 274 18.10 -0.56 -38.16
CA ILE A 274 18.37 0.03 -39.46
C ILE A 274 17.27 1.05 -39.76
N GLY A 275 17.65 2.32 -39.84
CA GLY A 275 16.67 3.40 -39.87
C GLY A 275 15.88 3.44 -38.58
N ASP A 276 14.57 3.29 -38.66
CA ASP A 276 13.65 3.21 -37.52
C ASP A 276 13.10 1.79 -37.25
N LYS A 277 13.72 0.79 -37.90
CA LYS A 277 13.31 -0.61 -37.80
C LYS A 277 14.32 -1.44 -37.00
N LEU A 278 13.82 -2.07 -35.95
CA LEU A 278 14.55 -3.08 -35.17
C LEU A 278 14.35 -4.47 -35.82
N TYR A 279 15.46 -5.11 -36.19
CA TYR A 279 15.54 -6.51 -36.59
C TYR A 279 16.01 -7.34 -35.38
N GLY A 280 15.09 -7.65 -34.48
CA GLY A 280 15.31 -8.29 -33.20
C GLY A 280 14.16 -8.06 -32.26
N ASP A 281 14.32 -8.50 -31.01
CA ASP A 281 13.32 -8.35 -29.97
C ASP A 281 13.56 -7.08 -29.14
N LEU A 282 12.48 -6.46 -28.70
CA LEU A 282 12.50 -5.42 -27.68
C LEU A 282 12.28 -6.07 -26.32
N ILE A 283 13.14 -5.78 -25.32
CA ILE A 283 13.07 -6.38 -24.00
C ILE A 283 12.77 -5.30 -22.99
N ILE A 284 11.65 -5.42 -22.26
CA ILE A 284 11.25 -4.52 -21.19
C ILE A 284 11.54 -5.23 -19.85
N GLN A 285 12.56 -4.77 -19.13
CA GLN A 285 12.89 -5.27 -17.80
C GLN A 285 11.97 -4.63 -16.76
N GLY A 286 11.06 -5.42 -16.21
CA GLY A 286 10.20 -5.04 -15.10
C GLY A 286 10.99 -4.83 -13.81
N SER A 287 10.61 -3.84 -13.05
CA SER A 287 11.27 -3.46 -11.80
C SER A 287 10.39 -3.61 -10.56
N GLY A 288 9.12 -4.02 -10.73
CA GLY A 288 8.15 -4.04 -9.64
C GLY A 288 7.58 -2.65 -9.30
N ASP A 289 7.63 -1.67 -10.23
CA ASP A 289 7.01 -0.34 -10.03
C ASP A 289 5.56 -0.49 -9.61
N PRO A 290 5.16 0.02 -8.42
CA PRO A 290 3.78 -0.10 -7.92
C PRO A 290 2.74 0.66 -8.76
N LYS A 291 3.16 1.65 -9.56
CA LYS A 291 2.24 2.57 -10.26
C LYS A 291 2.65 2.86 -11.71
N MET A 292 2.85 1.80 -12.52
CA MET A 292 2.95 1.96 -13.97
C MET A 292 1.55 2.07 -14.56
N THR A 293 0.94 3.29 -14.52
CA THR A 293 -0.36 3.54 -15.15
C THR A 293 -0.27 3.42 -16.67
N HIS A 294 -1.40 3.32 -17.36
CA HIS A 294 -1.40 3.21 -18.82
C HIS A 294 -0.84 4.47 -19.51
N GLU A 295 -0.93 5.66 -18.88
CA GLU A 295 -0.30 6.91 -19.34
C GLU A 295 1.21 6.84 -19.20
N ARG A 296 1.70 6.41 -18.06
CA ARG A 296 3.15 6.23 -17.82
C ARG A 296 3.74 5.19 -18.76
N LEU A 297 3.02 4.10 -19.02
CA LEU A 297 3.40 3.12 -20.03
C LEU A 297 3.48 3.74 -21.42
N GLN A 298 2.50 4.58 -21.80
CA GLN A 298 2.53 5.29 -23.07
C GLN A 298 3.76 6.21 -23.18
N GLN A 299 4.13 6.91 -22.09
CA GLN A 299 5.35 7.73 -22.05
C GLN A 299 6.61 6.88 -22.19
N LEU A 300 6.69 5.71 -21.53
CA LEU A 300 7.78 4.75 -21.71
C LEU A 300 7.93 4.34 -23.18
N LEU A 301 6.83 3.91 -23.82
CA LEU A 301 6.83 3.47 -25.21
C LEU A 301 7.15 4.63 -26.19
N TYR A 302 6.69 5.83 -25.87
CA TYR A 302 7.06 7.03 -26.65
C TYR A 302 8.56 7.31 -26.56
N LYS A 303 9.21 7.08 -25.40
CA LYS A 303 10.68 7.20 -25.27
C LYS A 303 11.40 6.16 -26.12
N VAL A 304 10.87 4.93 -26.25
CA VAL A 304 11.43 3.92 -27.17
C VAL A 304 11.29 4.38 -28.62
N GLN A 305 10.15 4.93 -29.01
CA GLN A 305 9.95 5.52 -30.34
C GLN A 305 10.92 6.68 -30.59
N SER A 306 11.12 7.56 -29.60
CA SER A 306 12.06 8.69 -29.67
C SER A 306 13.52 8.25 -29.73
N ALA A 307 13.85 7.07 -29.20
CA ALA A 307 15.17 6.46 -29.33
C ALA A 307 15.43 5.83 -30.72
N GLY A 308 14.48 5.98 -31.65
CA GLY A 308 14.62 5.59 -33.04
C GLY A 308 13.99 4.24 -33.41
N ILE A 309 13.17 3.62 -32.54
CA ILE A 309 12.50 2.35 -32.86
C ILE A 309 11.01 2.59 -33.06
N ARG A 310 10.54 2.42 -34.30
CA ARG A 310 9.12 2.52 -34.67
C ARG A 310 8.54 1.19 -35.18
N HIS A 311 9.38 0.39 -35.80
CA HIS A 311 9.00 -0.87 -36.41
C HIS A 311 9.82 -2.00 -35.77
N ILE A 312 9.15 -2.98 -35.18
CA ILE A 312 9.81 -4.13 -34.56
C ILE A 312 9.56 -5.36 -35.42
N ASN A 313 10.65 -5.94 -35.95
CA ASN A 313 10.64 -7.23 -36.66
C ASN A 313 11.17 -8.34 -35.72
N GLY A 314 10.35 -8.66 -34.74
CA GLY A 314 10.61 -9.56 -33.63
C GLY A 314 9.48 -9.42 -32.61
N ASP A 315 9.70 -9.86 -31.40
CA ASP A 315 8.75 -9.83 -30.29
C ASP A 315 9.05 -8.63 -29.33
N ILE A 316 8.06 -8.24 -28.53
CA ILE A 316 8.27 -7.44 -27.31
C ILE A 316 8.20 -8.42 -26.15
N ILE A 317 9.30 -8.54 -25.40
CA ILE A 317 9.41 -9.47 -24.27
C ILE A 317 9.44 -8.66 -22.99
N VAL A 318 8.47 -8.88 -22.11
CA VAL A 318 8.41 -8.30 -20.79
C VAL A 318 9.00 -9.29 -19.79
N ASP A 319 10.14 -8.93 -19.20
CA ASP A 319 10.80 -9.67 -18.15
C ASP A 319 10.23 -9.23 -16.80
N SER A 320 9.29 -10.00 -16.26
CA SER A 320 8.65 -9.81 -14.95
C SER A 320 9.37 -10.56 -13.81
N ALA A 321 10.58 -11.07 -14.02
CA ALA A 321 11.25 -12.04 -13.14
C ALA A 321 11.60 -11.49 -11.74
N VAL A 322 11.49 -10.18 -11.50
CA VAL A 322 11.70 -9.62 -10.18
C VAL A 322 10.73 -10.16 -9.14
N PHE A 323 9.50 -10.53 -9.53
CA PHE A 323 8.54 -11.21 -8.67
C PHE A 323 8.18 -12.57 -9.25
N LYS A 324 8.11 -13.60 -8.39
CA LYS A 324 7.84 -14.98 -8.77
C LYS A 324 6.68 -15.54 -7.95
N ASN A 325 5.83 -16.33 -8.59
CA ASN A 325 4.74 -17.04 -7.92
C ASN A 325 3.83 -16.13 -7.09
N VAL A 326 3.61 -14.90 -7.57
CA VAL A 326 2.82 -13.88 -6.85
C VAL A 326 1.38 -13.81 -7.34
N THR A 327 1.03 -14.54 -8.40
CA THR A 327 -0.33 -14.66 -8.89
C THR A 327 -1.21 -15.37 -7.85
N LYS A 328 -2.36 -14.77 -7.55
CA LYS A 328 -3.33 -15.29 -6.59
C LYS A 328 -4.69 -15.49 -7.27
N ASP A 329 -5.52 -16.34 -6.69
CA ASP A 329 -6.93 -16.45 -7.08
C ASP A 329 -7.66 -15.17 -6.61
N PRO A 330 -8.20 -14.34 -7.53
CA PRO A 330 -8.89 -13.11 -7.16
C PRO A 330 -10.22 -13.35 -6.43
N ALA A 331 -10.76 -14.58 -6.45
CA ALA A 331 -11.97 -14.95 -5.70
C ALA A 331 -11.67 -15.41 -4.26
N ALA A 332 -10.43 -15.78 -3.95
CA ALA A 332 -10.08 -16.48 -2.71
C ALA A 332 -10.43 -15.72 -1.42
N PHE A 333 -10.36 -14.39 -1.43
CA PHE A 333 -10.60 -13.60 -0.22
C PHE A 333 -12.09 -13.44 0.13
N ASP A 334 -12.91 -13.02 -0.83
CA ASP A 334 -14.29 -12.59 -0.62
C ASP A 334 -15.25 -13.01 -1.73
N ASN A 335 -14.83 -13.93 -2.58
CA ASN A 335 -15.57 -14.39 -3.76
C ASN A 335 -15.98 -13.24 -4.71
N SER A 336 -15.14 -12.19 -4.79
CA SER A 336 -15.38 -10.99 -5.59
C SER A 336 -14.27 -10.74 -6.60
N PRO A 337 -14.07 -11.61 -7.61
CA PRO A 337 -12.91 -11.60 -8.51
C PRO A 337 -12.84 -10.35 -9.40
N LEU A 338 -13.95 -9.64 -9.59
CA LEU A 338 -14.00 -8.43 -10.42
C LEU A 338 -13.50 -7.17 -9.69
N ARG A 339 -13.26 -7.28 -8.38
CA ARG A 339 -12.81 -6.13 -7.61
C ARG A 339 -11.31 -5.89 -7.81
N PRO A 340 -10.90 -4.67 -8.18
CA PRO A 340 -9.49 -4.34 -8.39
C PRO A 340 -8.58 -4.61 -7.19
N TYR A 341 -9.08 -4.51 -5.95
CA TYR A 341 -8.28 -4.80 -4.78
C TYR A 341 -7.89 -6.29 -4.62
N ASN A 342 -8.52 -7.18 -5.40
CA ASN A 342 -8.18 -8.59 -5.48
C ASN A 342 -7.19 -8.92 -6.61
N ALA A 343 -6.81 -7.95 -7.43
CA ALA A 343 -5.83 -8.15 -8.48
C ALA A 343 -4.47 -8.61 -7.93
N SER A 344 -3.73 -9.38 -8.73
CA SER A 344 -2.40 -9.87 -8.36
C SER A 344 -1.34 -8.80 -8.61
N PRO A 345 -0.29 -8.71 -7.78
CA PRO A 345 0.92 -7.98 -8.14
C PRO A 345 1.67 -8.69 -9.29
N ASP A 346 2.58 -7.98 -9.93
CA ASP A 346 3.43 -8.52 -11.00
C ASP A 346 4.75 -7.75 -11.08
N GLY A 347 5.82 -8.38 -11.57
CA GLY A 347 7.11 -7.71 -11.78
C GLY A 347 7.05 -6.55 -12.78
N PHE A 348 6.03 -6.56 -13.65
CA PHE A 348 5.68 -5.45 -14.53
C PHE A 348 4.18 -5.18 -14.49
N LEU A 349 3.72 -4.67 -13.36
CA LEU A 349 2.31 -4.35 -13.12
C LEU A 349 1.88 -3.15 -13.98
N VAL A 350 0.89 -3.33 -14.85
CA VAL A 350 0.30 -2.26 -15.64
C VAL A 350 -1.09 -1.92 -15.10
N ASN A 351 -1.33 -0.63 -14.86
CA ASN A 351 -2.65 -0.08 -14.48
C ASN A 351 -3.38 -0.90 -13.41
N PHE A 352 -2.62 -1.42 -12.42
CA PHE A 352 -3.14 -2.26 -11.32
C PHE A 352 -3.91 -3.51 -11.79
N SER A 353 -3.59 -4.02 -12.98
CA SER A 353 -4.32 -5.12 -13.65
C SER A 353 -5.82 -4.89 -13.72
N SER A 354 -6.24 -3.66 -13.99
CA SER A 354 -7.65 -3.27 -14.02
C SER A 354 -7.98 -2.37 -15.19
N ILE A 355 -9.21 -2.52 -15.68
CA ILE A 355 -9.77 -1.73 -16.77
C ILE A 355 -10.89 -0.83 -16.24
N GLY A 356 -10.83 0.45 -16.58
CA GLY A 356 -11.93 1.38 -16.37
C GLY A 356 -12.97 1.23 -17.47
N ILE A 357 -14.24 1.18 -17.10
CA ILE A 357 -15.38 1.16 -18.00
C ILE A 357 -16.20 2.42 -17.72
N GLN A 358 -16.37 3.25 -18.73
CA GLN A 358 -17.20 4.44 -18.67
C GLN A 358 -18.47 4.24 -19.49
N SER A 359 -19.64 4.43 -18.88
CA SER A 359 -20.93 4.39 -19.56
C SER A 359 -21.44 5.79 -19.85
N TYR A 360 -21.95 5.98 -21.09
CA TYR A 360 -22.58 7.21 -21.55
C TYR A 360 -23.97 6.88 -22.10
N PRO A 361 -25.07 7.16 -21.39
CA PRO A 361 -26.42 6.98 -21.92
C PRO A 361 -26.63 7.83 -23.16
N LEU A 362 -27.01 7.20 -24.26
CA LEU A 362 -27.35 7.89 -25.51
C LEU A 362 -28.84 8.22 -25.56
N ASP A 363 -29.67 7.31 -25.07
CA ASP A 363 -31.12 7.43 -24.95
C ASP A 363 -31.60 6.55 -23.76
N ASN A 364 -32.92 6.42 -23.62
CA ASN A 364 -33.51 5.59 -22.54
C ASN A 364 -33.33 4.08 -22.75
N THR A 365 -32.80 3.65 -23.89
CA THR A 365 -32.69 2.23 -24.26
C THR A 365 -31.25 1.76 -24.42
N ARG A 366 -30.31 2.65 -24.70
CA ARG A 366 -28.91 2.30 -25.01
C ARG A 366 -27.92 3.24 -24.40
N ALA A 367 -26.76 2.70 -24.01
CA ALA A 367 -25.60 3.45 -23.58
C ALA A 367 -24.37 3.03 -24.40
N GLN A 368 -23.48 3.99 -24.66
CA GLN A 368 -22.15 3.74 -25.18
C GLN A 368 -21.21 3.38 -24.05
N LEU A 369 -20.29 2.44 -24.27
CA LEU A 369 -19.23 2.08 -23.34
C LEU A 369 -17.87 2.43 -23.93
N THR A 370 -17.01 3.01 -23.13
CA THR A 370 -15.60 3.20 -23.44
C THR A 370 -14.73 2.52 -22.39
N TYR A 371 -13.51 2.16 -22.78
CA TYR A 371 -12.61 1.34 -21.97
C TYR A 371 -11.24 1.98 -21.89
N THR A 372 -10.65 1.99 -20.69
CA THR A 372 -9.32 2.54 -20.43
C THR A 372 -8.54 1.63 -19.49
N PRO A 373 -7.37 1.08 -19.90
CA PRO A 373 -6.77 1.14 -21.24
C PRO A 373 -7.50 0.25 -22.28
N GLN A 374 -7.21 0.47 -23.56
CA GLN A 374 -7.62 -0.45 -24.63
C GLN A 374 -6.75 -1.71 -24.64
N LEU A 375 -7.35 -2.84 -25.01
CA LEU A 375 -6.69 -4.15 -25.07
C LEU A 375 -6.54 -4.60 -26.53
N ALA A 376 -5.32 -4.84 -26.99
CA ALA A 376 -5.09 -5.35 -28.36
C ALA A 376 -5.62 -6.77 -28.49
N ASN A 377 -6.19 -7.08 -29.66
CA ASN A 377 -6.73 -8.40 -30.01
C ASN A 377 -7.75 -8.92 -28.98
N TYR A 378 -8.55 -8.01 -28.43
CA TYR A 378 -9.58 -8.32 -27.45
C TYR A 378 -10.85 -7.51 -27.74
N GLN A 379 -11.97 -8.20 -27.84
CA GLN A 379 -13.24 -7.56 -28.14
C GLN A 379 -13.88 -7.01 -26.87
N LEU A 380 -14.16 -5.71 -26.86
CA LEU A 380 -14.84 -5.00 -25.79
C LEU A 380 -16.15 -4.44 -26.33
N PRO A 381 -17.31 -4.74 -25.71
CA PRO A 381 -18.61 -4.24 -26.16
C PRO A 381 -18.65 -2.71 -26.13
N SER A 382 -18.91 -2.07 -27.30
CA SER A 382 -18.99 -0.59 -27.36
C SER A 382 -20.39 -0.04 -27.02
N MET A 383 -21.39 -0.92 -26.97
CA MET A 383 -22.78 -0.58 -26.70
C MET A 383 -23.39 -1.57 -25.71
N ILE A 384 -24.30 -1.08 -24.88
CA ILE A 384 -25.11 -1.88 -23.96
C ILE A 384 -26.54 -1.35 -23.94
N ASN A 385 -27.51 -2.25 -23.84
CA ASN A 385 -28.90 -1.86 -23.64
C ASN A 385 -29.13 -1.43 -22.17
N ILE A 386 -30.12 -0.55 -21.98
CA ILE A 386 -30.51 -0.06 -20.64
C ILE A 386 -31.75 -0.84 -20.19
N ARG A 387 -31.82 -1.10 -18.85
CA ARG A 387 -32.98 -1.67 -18.19
C ARG A 387 -33.39 -0.81 -16.99
N SER A 388 -34.67 -0.83 -16.62
CA SER A 388 -35.15 -0.16 -15.40
C SER A 388 -34.73 -0.96 -14.17
N ALA A 389 -33.72 -0.45 -13.45
CA ALA A 389 -33.24 -1.04 -12.21
C ALA A 389 -32.35 -0.05 -11.44
N ALA A 390 -32.14 -0.32 -10.14
CA ALA A 390 -31.12 0.35 -9.34
C ALA A 390 -29.71 -0.05 -9.79
N CYS A 391 -28.77 0.90 -9.83
CA CYS A 391 -27.40 0.66 -10.29
C CYS A 391 -26.67 -0.34 -9.39
N GLY A 392 -26.80 -0.19 -8.09
CA GLY A 392 -26.01 -0.99 -7.14
C GLY A 392 -24.52 -0.78 -7.39
N GLN A 393 -23.76 -1.90 -7.41
CA GLN A 393 -22.36 -1.88 -7.84
C GLN A 393 -22.31 -2.19 -9.34
N ALA A 394 -22.06 -1.17 -10.18
CA ALA A 394 -22.12 -1.25 -11.64
C ALA A 394 -21.30 -2.43 -12.21
N ARG A 395 -20.10 -2.71 -11.64
CA ARG A 395 -19.23 -3.84 -12.07
C ARG A 395 -19.92 -5.21 -11.99
N TYR A 396 -20.88 -5.38 -11.08
CA TYR A 396 -21.65 -6.62 -10.96
C TYR A 396 -23.01 -6.50 -11.66
N SER A 397 -23.58 -5.30 -11.72
CA SER A 397 -24.92 -5.08 -12.27
C SER A 397 -25.01 -5.38 -13.77
N ILE A 398 -23.90 -5.24 -14.51
CA ILE A 398 -23.80 -5.62 -15.94
C ILE A 398 -23.29 -7.05 -16.13
N ALA A 399 -23.01 -7.79 -15.03
CA ALA A 399 -22.52 -9.17 -15.02
C ALA A 399 -21.40 -9.43 -16.04
N PRO A 400 -20.25 -8.74 -15.94
CA PRO A 400 -19.16 -8.89 -16.88
C PRO A 400 -18.49 -10.26 -16.69
N GLN A 401 -18.11 -10.88 -17.82
CA GLN A 401 -17.39 -12.14 -17.83
C GLN A 401 -16.22 -12.07 -18.82
N TRP A 402 -15.03 -12.29 -18.32
CA TRP A 402 -13.81 -12.39 -19.12
C TRP A 402 -13.76 -13.72 -19.84
N GLN A 403 -13.71 -13.66 -21.17
CA GLN A 403 -13.48 -14.79 -22.07
C GLN A 403 -12.06 -14.66 -22.65
N PRO A 404 -11.49 -15.71 -23.27
CA PRO A 404 -10.12 -15.64 -23.79
C PRO A 404 -9.87 -14.50 -24.81
N THR A 405 -10.90 -14.11 -25.58
CA THR A 405 -10.78 -13.11 -26.66
C THR A 405 -11.76 -11.96 -26.56
N GLN A 406 -12.68 -11.98 -25.61
CA GLN A 406 -13.72 -10.95 -25.49
C GLN A 406 -14.21 -10.79 -24.05
N LEU A 407 -14.69 -9.59 -23.73
CA LEU A 407 -15.52 -9.33 -22.57
C LEU A 407 -16.99 -9.49 -22.96
N THR A 408 -17.74 -10.32 -22.24
CA THR A 408 -19.20 -10.38 -22.38
C THR A 408 -19.88 -9.66 -21.23
N LEU A 409 -20.97 -8.95 -21.53
CA LEU A 409 -21.82 -8.30 -20.55
C LEU A 409 -23.17 -9.03 -20.57
N ASN A 410 -23.44 -9.81 -19.52
CA ASN A 410 -24.57 -10.74 -19.50
C ASN A 410 -25.87 -10.11 -19.04
N THR A 411 -25.85 -8.83 -18.65
CA THR A 411 -27.00 -8.08 -18.18
C THR A 411 -26.95 -6.65 -18.73
N ASN A 412 -28.11 -6.06 -19.00
CA ASN A 412 -28.20 -4.67 -19.44
C ASN A 412 -27.85 -3.68 -18.36
N LEU A 413 -27.37 -2.48 -18.73
CA LEU A 413 -27.02 -1.42 -17.82
C LEU A 413 -28.27 -0.93 -17.07
N PRO A 414 -28.27 -0.87 -15.71
CA PRO A 414 -29.34 -0.23 -14.98
C PRO A 414 -29.43 1.27 -15.32
N ASN A 415 -30.64 1.78 -15.56
CA ASN A 415 -30.85 3.19 -15.92
C ASN A 415 -30.40 4.19 -14.85
N SER A 416 -30.45 3.80 -13.57
CA SER A 416 -30.00 4.65 -12.48
C SER A 416 -28.47 4.75 -12.36
N CYS A 417 -27.69 3.98 -13.16
CA CYS A 417 -26.25 4.18 -13.26
C CYS A 417 -25.91 5.51 -13.97
N GLY A 418 -26.69 5.88 -14.98
CA GLY A 418 -26.44 7.09 -15.74
C GLY A 418 -25.06 7.11 -16.41
N GLU A 419 -24.46 8.30 -16.48
CA GLU A 419 -23.04 8.45 -16.81
C GLU A 419 -22.23 8.02 -15.60
N HIS A 420 -21.44 6.96 -15.75
CA HIS A 420 -20.75 6.34 -14.62
C HIS A 420 -19.44 5.67 -15.03
N ALA A 421 -18.41 5.84 -14.22
CA ALA A 421 -17.13 5.16 -14.35
C ALA A 421 -16.97 4.10 -13.25
N PHE A 422 -16.55 2.90 -13.63
CA PHE A 422 -16.25 1.84 -12.70
C PHE A 422 -15.09 0.98 -13.19
N TYR A 423 -14.41 0.30 -12.25
CA TYR A 423 -13.22 -0.47 -12.56
C TYR A 423 -13.46 -1.95 -12.34
N VAL A 424 -12.92 -2.76 -13.25
CA VAL A 424 -13.03 -4.22 -13.23
C VAL A 424 -11.63 -4.81 -13.29
N ALA A 425 -11.29 -5.69 -12.34
CA ALA A 425 -10.02 -6.42 -12.37
C ALA A 425 -9.96 -7.33 -13.60
N TYR A 426 -8.81 -7.38 -14.24
CA TYR A 426 -8.49 -8.36 -15.27
C TYR A 426 -7.82 -9.58 -14.60
N PRO A 427 -8.18 -10.81 -15.01
CA PRO A 427 -7.77 -12.01 -14.27
C PRO A 427 -6.26 -12.29 -14.26
N ASP A 428 -5.57 -11.97 -15.36
CA ASP A 428 -4.14 -12.27 -15.57
C ASP A 428 -3.35 -10.99 -15.81
N ALA A 429 -2.49 -10.61 -14.88
CA ALA A 429 -1.68 -9.39 -14.94
C ALA A 429 -0.70 -9.40 -16.14
N LYS A 430 -0.17 -10.57 -16.53
CA LYS A 430 0.79 -10.70 -17.63
C LYS A 430 0.10 -10.58 -18.98
N ASP A 431 -1.03 -11.25 -19.18
CA ASP A 431 -1.83 -11.11 -20.40
C ASP A 431 -2.36 -9.66 -20.53
N PHE A 432 -2.79 -9.07 -19.41
CA PHE A 432 -3.22 -7.66 -19.40
C PHE A 432 -2.11 -6.72 -19.85
N ALA A 433 -0.91 -6.83 -19.25
CA ALA A 433 0.25 -6.01 -19.61
C ALA A 433 0.60 -6.19 -21.11
N ALA A 434 0.62 -7.43 -21.60
CA ALA A 434 0.93 -7.73 -23.00
C ALA A 434 -0.08 -7.07 -23.97
N ARG A 435 -1.38 -7.16 -23.68
CA ARG A 435 -2.44 -6.54 -24.51
C ARG A 435 -2.37 -5.01 -24.48
N VAL A 436 -2.14 -4.42 -23.30
CA VAL A 436 -2.04 -2.96 -23.17
C VAL A 436 -0.81 -2.42 -23.88
N ILE A 437 0.36 -3.09 -23.76
CA ILE A 437 1.58 -2.71 -24.49
C ILE A 437 1.33 -2.76 -26.00
N ALA A 438 0.76 -3.86 -26.51
CA ALA A 438 0.48 -4.00 -27.94
C ALA A 438 -0.47 -2.91 -28.44
N SER A 439 -1.54 -2.63 -27.69
CA SER A 439 -2.50 -1.55 -28.02
C SER A 439 -1.84 -0.19 -28.03
N LYS A 440 -1.06 0.15 -27.01
CA LYS A 440 -0.36 1.44 -26.90
C LYS A 440 0.69 1.60 -27.99
N TRP A 441 1.45 0.53 -28.31
CA TRP A 441 2.45 0.53 -29.39
C TRP A 441 1.81 0.88 -30.73
N GLN A 442 0.67 0.26 -31.07
CA GLN A 442 -0.10 0.55 -32.28
C GLN A 442 -0.69 1.97 -32.26
N THR A 443 -1.22 2.44 -31.11
CA THR A 443 -1.81 3.78 -30.98
C THR A 443 -0.77 4.88 -31.23
N LEU A 444 0.50 4.63 -30.93
CA LEU A 444 1.62 5.53 -31.24
C LEU A 444 1.99 5.52 -32.74
N GLY A 445 1.29 4.79 -33.60
CA GLY A 445 1.59 4.66 -35.03
C GLY A 445 2.74 3.69 -35.34
N ASN A 446 3.14 2.87 -34.39
CA ASN A 446 4.23 1.91 -34.50
C ASN A 446 3.74 0.54 -34.99
N THR A 447 4.64 -0.32 -35.49
CA THR A 447 4.32 -1.67 -35.93
C THR A 447 5.13 -2.74 -35.20
N LEU A 448 4.51 -3.92 -35.03
CA LEU A 448 5.09 -5.10 -34.43
C LEU A 448 4.79 -6.31 -35.32
N SER A 449 5.82 -7.01 -35.82
CA SER A 449 5.62 -8.22 -36.64
C SER A 449 5.40 -9.48 -35.80
N GLY A 450 5.93 -9.52 -34.59
CA GLY A 450 5.77 -10.59 -33.63
C GLY A 450 4.62 -10.34 -32.67
N LYS A 451 4.79 -10.73 -31.43
CA LYS A 451 3.81 -10.60 -30.34
C LYS A 451 4.43 -9.97 -29.10
N VAL A 452 3.60 -9.55 -28.15
CA VAL A 452 4.02 -9.16 -26.82
C VAL A 452 3.89 -10.36 -25.89
N ILE A 453 4.97 -10.69 -25.15
CA ILE A 453 5.06 -11.83 -24.22
C ILE A 453 5.50 -11.29 -22.87
N SER A 454 4.72 -11.51 -21.81
CA SER A 454 5.15 -11.25 -20.44
C SER A 454 5.46 -12.56 -19.72
N GLN A 455 6.61 -12.62 -19.04
CA GLN A 455 7.11 -13.87 -18.44
C GLN A 455 7.82 -13.64 -17.10
N GLU A 456 7.70 -14.59 -16.17
CA GLU A 456 8.41 -14.58 -14.87
C GLU A 456 9.85 -15.11 -14.94
N THR A 457 10.24 -15.68 -16.07
CA THR A 457 11.63 -16.12 -16.28
C THR A 457 12.46 -14.94 -16.77
N PRO A 458 13.67 -14.76 -16.24
CA PRO A 458 14.58 -13.73 -16.75
C PRO A 458 14.80 -13.93 -18.25
N TYR A 459 14.91 -12.83 -18.98
CA TYR A 459 15.31 -12.91 -20.37
C TYR A 459 16.69 -13.57 -20.47
N SER A 460 16.82 -14.58 -21.34
CA SER A 460 18.07 -15.24 -21.64
C SER A 460 18.25 -15.33 -23.16
N ALA A 461 19.43 -14.99 -23.64
CA ALA A 461 19.76 -15.12 -25.06
C ALA A 461 19.60 -16.55 -25.62
N ASN A 462 19.62 -17.56 -24.75
CA ASN A 462 19.42 -18.96 -25.11
C ASN A 462 17.94 -19.33 -25.31
N ASN A 463 17.00 -18.47 -24.90
CA ASN A 463 15.57 -18.68 -25.07
C ASN A 463 15.06 -18.20 -26.45
N THR A 464 15.93 -17.72 -27.32
CA THR A 464 15.61 -17.46 -28.72
C THR A 464 15.47 -18.80 -29.46
N SER A 465 14.38 -19.53 -29.12
CA SER A 465 14.01 -20.73 -29.82
C SER A 465 13.68 -20.40 -31.27
N ASP A 466 14.44 -20.98 -32.20
CA ASP A 466 14.12 -21.32 -33.60
C ASP A 466 13.49 -20.30 -34.55
N LYS A 467 13.17 -19.10 -34.11
CA LYS A 467 12.78 -18.04 -35.01
C LYS A 467 14.00 -17.17 -35.31
N GLN A 468 14.88 -17.66 -36.19
CA GLN A 468 15.82 -16.79 -36.86
C GLN A 468 15.00 -15.62 -37.45
N THR A 469 14.98 -14.48 -36.72
CA THR A 469 14.60 -13.19 -37.31
C THR A 469 15.37 -13.12 -38.62
N LYS A 470 14.67 -13.11 -39.76
CA LYS A 470 15.32 -13.06 -41.09
C LYS A 470 16.07 -11.73 -41.14
N LEU A 471 17.30 -11.73 -40.65
CA LEU A 471 18.19 -10.62 -40.81
C LEU A 471 18.42 -10.37 -42.31
N PRO A 472 18.54 -9.12 -42.73
CA PRO A 472 19.00 -8.80 -44.08
C PRO A 472 20.28 -9.56 -44.41
N ARG A 473 20.42 -10.05 -45.66
CA ARG A 473 21.58 -10.84 -46.07
C ARG A 473 22.89 -10.11 -45.73
N GLY A 474 23.79 -10.81 -45.06
CA GLY A 474 25.14 -10.30 -44.71
C GLY A 474 25.22 -9.70 -43.31
N LEU A 475 24.16 -9.65 -42.53
CA LEU A 475 24.22 -9.17 -41.15
C LEU A 475 24.24 -10.35 -40.15
N ALA A 476 25.16 -10.31 -39.20
CA ALA A 476 25.20 -11.27 -38.10
C ALA A 476 24.24 -10.83 -37.00
N ALA A 477 23.65 -11.81 -36.32
CA ALA A 477 22.86 -11.54 -35.11
C ALA A 477 23.76 -10.90 -34.04
N ILE A 478 23.35 -9.73 -33.54
CA ILE A 478 24.05 -9.03 -32.46
C ILE A 478 23.40 -9.45 -31.15
N ALA A 479 24.23 -9.85 -30.19
CA ALA A 479 23.76 -10.12 -28.82
C ALA A 479 23.15 -8.84 -28.21
N MET A 480 22.28 -9.03 -27.20
CA MET A 480 21.71 -7.91 -26.47
C MET A 480 22.80 -6.97 -25.91
N SER A 481 22.66 -5.67 -26.16
CA SER A 481 23.49 -4.67 -25.51
C SER A 481 23.25 -4.70 -24.00
N PRO A 482 24.30 -4.70 -23.16
CA PRO A 482 24.11 -4.61 -21.70
C PRO A 482 23.55 -3.25 -21.25
N LEU A 483 23.69 -2.21 -22.08
CA LEU A 483 23.15 -0.88 -21.84
C LEU A 483 21.70 -0.78 -22.32
N PRO A 484 20.79 -0.21 -21.50
CA PRO A 484 19.42 0.04 -21.94
C PRO A 484 19.36 1.22 -22.92
N ILE A 485 18.48 1.12 -23.91
CA ILE A 485 18.15 2.24 -24.81
C ILE A 485 17.24 3.26 -24.14
N VAL A 486 16.44 2.82 -23.14
CA VAL A 486 15.59 3.67 -22.31
C VAL A 486 15.69 3.19 -20.87
N SER A 487 15.84 4.13 -19.93
CA SER A 487 15.64 3.92 -18.51
C SER A 487 14.53 4.87 -18.04
N TYR A 488 13.43 4.30 -17.55
CA TYR A 488 12.25 5.05 -17.17
C TYR A 488 12.01 4.95 -15.66
N PRO A 489 12.14 6.06 -14.93
CA PRO A 489 11.95 6.05 -13.47
C PRO A 489 10.47 6.01 -13.10
N SER A 490 10.15 5.34 -11.99
CA SER A 490 8.85 5.44 -11.33
C SER A 490 8.67 6.80 -10.64
N LEU A 491 7.51 7.00 -10.00
CA LEU A 491 7.40 7.94 -8.89
C LEU A 491 8.30 7.45 -7.75
N ASN A 492 8.79 8.36 -6.89
CA ASN A 492 9.59 7.96 -5.74
C ASN A 492 8.75 7.24 -4.66
N LEU A 493 9.43 6.58 -3.72
CA LEU A 493 8.75 5.78 -2.70
C LEU A 493 7.80 6.64 -1.83
N THR A 494 8.18 7.87 -1.49
CA THR A 494 7.31 8.79 -0.74
C THR A 494 5.96 9.00 -1.43
N GLN A 495 5.96 9.28 -2.74
CA GLN A 495 4.75 9.46 -3.53
C GLN A 495 3.93 8.16 -3.62
N GLN A 496 4.60 7.02 -3.77
CA GLN A 496 3.94 5.71 -3.82
C GLN A 496 3.26 5.36 -2.48
N ILE A 497 3.94 5.63 -1.35
CA ILE A 497 3.39 5.37 -0.02
C ILE A 497 2.23 6.31 0.31
N TYR A 498 2.27 7.55 -0.19
CA TYR A 498 1.12 8.44 -0.09
C TYR A 498 -0.13 7.79 -0.69
N ASP A 499 -0.04 7.28 -1.91
CA ASP A 499 -1.15 6.62 -2.57
C ASP A 499 -1.62 5.36 -1.81
N ILE A 500 -0.68 4.58 -1.29
CA ILE A 500 -0.97 3.38 -0.51
C ILE A 500 -1.76 3.71 0.74
N ASN A 501 -1.29 4.63 1.56
CA ASN A 501 -1.86 4.88 2.87
C ASN A 501 -3.10 5.78 2.80
N HIS A 502 -3.07 6.80 1.93
CA HIS A 502 -4.15 7.77 1.77
C HIS A 502 -5.42 7.15 1.16
N PHE A 503 -5.24 6.31 0.13
CA PHE A 503 -6.33 5.66 -0.61
C PHE A 503 -6.48 4.17 -0.30
N SER A 504 -5.62 3.61 0.55
CA SER A 504 -5.68 2.20 0.97
C SER A 504 -5.50 1.18 -0.16
N ASN A 505 -4.61 1.45 -1.14
CA ASN A 505 -4.41 0.58 -2.30
C ASN A 505 -3.70 -0.73 -1.91
N ASN A 506 -4.37 -1.87 -2.12
CA ASN A 506 -3.85 -3.19 -1.76
C ASN A 506 -2.71 -3.62 -2.68
N VAL A 507 -2.92 -3.54 -3.99
CA VAL A 507 -1.97 -4.06 -5.00
C VAL A 507 -0.64 -3.31 -4.93
N MET A 508 -0.68 -1.97 -4.78
CA MET A 508 0.53 -1.17 -4.57
C MET A 508 1.26 -1.56 -3.29
N THR A 509 0.51 -1.85 -2.21
CA THR A 509 1.12 -2.30 -0.95
C THR A 509 1.83 -3.63 -1.11
N GLU A 510 1.23 -4.58 -1.82
CA GLU A 510 1.82 -5.88 -2.12
C GLU A 510 3.09 -5.74 -2.98
N GLN A 511 3.07 -4.83 -3.99
CA GLN A 511 4.26 -4.48 -4.79
C GLN A 511 5.39 -3.93 -3.91
N VAL A 512 5.09 -3.02 -2.97
CA VAL A 512 6.09 -2.46 -2.05
C VAL A 512 6.61 -3.53 -1.09
N ALA A 513 5.75 -4.38 -0.53
CA ALA A 513 6.17 -5.48 0.34
C ALA A 513 7.12 -6.45 -0.38
N LEU A 514 6.81 -6.83 -1.63
CA LEU A 514 7.67 -7.63 -2.48
C LEU A 514 8.98 -6.91 -2.80
N SER A 515 8.94 -5.61 -3.06
CA SER A 515 10.13 -4.79 -3.34
C SER A 515 11.11 -4.75 -2.17
N ILE A 516 10.64 -4.78 -0.91
CA ILE A 516 11.52 -4.91 0.27
C ILE A 516 12.39 -6.18 0.14
N GLY A 517 11.79 -7.31 -0.25
CA GLY A 517 12.53 -8.55 -0.45
C GLY A 517 13.51 -8.51 -1.63
N ALA A 518 13.13 -7.82 -2.71
CA ALA A 518 13.91 -7.75 -3.95
C ALA A 518 15.10 -6.79 -3.86
N TYR A 519 14.95 -5.67 -3.13
CA TYR A 519 15.89 -4.55 -3.13
C TYR A 519 16.63 -4.35 -1.80
N ASN A 520 16.40 -5.18 -0.77
CA ASN A 520 17.11 -5.04 0.50
C ASN A 520 18.62 -5.14 0.30
N SER A 521 19.33 -4.09 0.71
CA SER A 521 20.77 -3.87 0.45
C SER A 521 21.72 -4.88 1.08
N THR A 522 21.29 -5.64 2.08
CA THR A 522 22.13 -6.67 2.69
C THR A 522 22.53 -7.80 1.73
N ASN A 523 21.80 -7.94 0.61
CA ASN A 523 22.00 -8.99 -0.38
C ASN A 523 22.31 -8.48 -1.81
N ASN A 524 22.43 -7.16 -2.02
CA ASN A 524 22.59 -6.60 -3.37
C ASN A 524 24.01 -6.07 -3.58
N PRO A 525 24.84 -6.69 -4.44
CA PRO A 525 26.21 -6.25 -4.70
C PRO A 525 26.29 -4.85 -5.35
N ILE A 526 25.18 -4.31 -5.86
CA ILE A 526 25.14 -3.03 -6.59
C ILE A 526 25.30 -1.84 -5.63
N ASN A 527 24.85 -1.92 -4.39
CA ASN A 527 24.96 -0.82 -3.41
C ASN A 527 26.33 -0.74 -2.72
N LYS A 528 27.22 -1.74 -2.90
CA LYS A 528 28.61 -1.66 -2.44
C LYS A 528 29.51 -0.81 -3.34
N ALA A 529 29.10 -0.50 -4.58
CA ALA A 529 29.89 0.29 -5.53
C ALA A 529 29.76 1.81 -5.32
N GLY A 530 28.75 2.29 -4.57
CA GLY A 530 28.48 3.73 -4.35
C GLY A 530 29.25 4.39 -3.19
N SER A 531 29.89 3.62 -2.31
CA SER A 531 30.61 4.18 -1.15
C SER A 531 32.13 4.11 -1.19
N ASN A 532 32.72 3.65 -2.30
CA ASN A 532 34.17 3.77 -2.48
C ASN A 532 34.52 5.20 -2.94
N LYS A 533 34.94 6.04 -2.00
CA LYS A 533 35.71 7.25 -2.26
C LYS A 533 36.81 6.93 -3.27
N ILE A 534 36.80 7.65 -4.40
CA ILE A 534 37.88 7.67 -5.36
C ILE A 534 39.11 8.23 -4.63
N ASN A 535 40.02 7.38 -4.19
CA ASN A 535 41.36 7.78 -3.85
C ASN A 535 42.15 7.80 -5.16
N THR A 536 42.23 8.98 -5.74
CA THR A 536 43.29 9.30 -6.72
C THR A 536 44.56 9.50 -5.94
N ASP A 537 45.44 8.49 -5.91
CA ASP A 537 46.86 8.75 -5.82
C ASP A 537 47.71 7.52 -6.19
N LYS A 538 48.60 7.80 -7.13
CA LYS A 538 49.87 7.13 -7.47
C LYS A 538 49.87 5.87 -8.33
N ALA A 539 50.06 6.15 -9.59
CA ALA A 539 50.75 5.24 -10.50
C ALA A 539 52.15 4.87 -9.94
N SER A 540 52.41 3.58 -9.82
CA SER A 540 53.78 3.06 -9.78
C SER A 540 53.86 1.78 -10.60
N THR A 541 54.63 1.88 -11.64
CA THR A 541 55.11 0.82 -12.51
C THR A 541 55.95 -0.20 -11.74
N ASN A 542 55.64 -1.51 -11.86
CA ASN A 542 56.68 -2.52 -11.87
C ASN A 542 56.26 -3.76 -12.68
N LYS A 543 57.13 -4.07 -13.62
CA LYS A 543 57.23 -5.29 -14.42
C LYS A 543 57.80 -6.44 -13.58
N GLU A 544 57.55 -7.65 -14.07
CA GLU A 544 58.19 -8.97 -13.82
C GLU A 544 57.24 -9.95 -13.15
N SER A 545 57.18 -11.20 -13.50
CA SER A 545 57.74 -12.10 -14.51
C SER A 545 56.94 -13.42 -14.45
N VAL A 546 56.88 -14.11 -15.53
CA VAL A 546 56.27 -15.43 -15.73
C VAL A 546 56.97 -16.51 -14.87
N ASN A 547 56.17 -17.36 -14.17
CA ASN A 547 56.57 -18.73 -13.99
C ASN A 547 55.36 -19.66 -13.72
N ASN A 548 55.26 -20.67 -14.56
CA ASN A 548 54.39 -21.84 -14.49
C ASN A 548 54.66 -22.67 -13.24
N LYS A 549 53.60 -23.12 -12.54
CA LYS A 549 53.50 -24.48 -12.02
C LYS A 549 52.06 -24.88 -11.77
N SER A 550 51.70 -25.99 -12.42
CA SER A 550 50.46 -26.71 -12.24
C SER A 550 50.34 -27.33 -10.83
N SER A 551 49.17 -27.22 -10.22
CA SER A 551 48.67 -28.25 -9.33
C SER A 551 47.15 -28.11 -9.21
N ASP A 552 46.49 -29.22 -9.46
CA ASP A 552 45.06 -29.49 -9.29
C ASP A 552 44.57 -29.09 -7.91
N THR A 553 43.57 -28.26 -7.86
CA THR A 553 42.61 -28.23 -6.76
C THR A 553 41.26 -27.87 -7.32
N ASN A 554 40.29 -28.76 -7.13
CA ASN A 554 38.87 -28.60 -7.44
C ASN A 554 38.34 -27.28 -6.97
N LYS A 555 38.28 -26.28 -7.87
CA LYS A 555 37.59 -25.03 -7.65
C LYS A 555 36.13 -25.29 -7.95
N VAL A 556 35.32 -25.41 -6.90
CA VAL A 556 33.86 -25.27 -6.99
C VAL A 556 33.58 -23.95 -7.67
N ILE A 557 33.31 -24.01 -8.97
CA ILE A 557 32.85 -22.85 -9.74
C ILE A 557 31.44 -22.56 -9.26
N ASN A 558 31.30 -21.58 -8.37
CA ASN A 558 30.02 -20.92 -8.14
C ASN A 558 29.60 -20.28 -9.47
N ASN A 559 28.78 -20.98 -10.24
CA ASN A 559 28.07 -20.46 -11.39
C ASN A 559 27.02 -19.44 -10.92
N GLN A 560 27.46 -18.27 -10.49
CA GLN A 560 26.61 -17.09 -10.57
C GLN A 560 26.52 -16.72 -12.04
N ALA A 561 25.39 -17.05 -12.68
CA ALA A 561 25.08 -16.55 -14.01
C ALA A 561 25.25 -15.04 -13.99
N THR A 562 26.26 -14.52 -14.68
CA THR A 562 26.46 -13.07 -14.84
C THR A 562 25.21 -12.51 -15.50
N SER A 563 24.55 -11.55 -14.83
CA SER A 563 23.38 -10.88 -15.37
C SER A 563 23.71 -10.28 -16.74
N LEU A 564 22.84 -10.51 -17.73
CA LEU A 564 22.95 -9.89 -19.05
C LEU A 564 22.78 -8.37 -18.99
N TYR A 565 22.18 -7.86 -17.92
CA TYR A 565 21.93 -6.45 -17.73
C TYR A 565 23.07 -5.76 -16.97
N GLN A 566 23.64 -4.68 -17.52
CA GLN A 566 24.74 -3.94 -16.89
C GLN A 566 24.37 -3.41 -15.48
N PHE A 567 23.14 -2.95 -15.31
CA PHE A 567 22.64 -2.46 -14.01
C PHE A 567 22.16 -3.58 -13.10
N GLY A 568 22.43 -4.85 -13.49
CA GLY A 568 22.00 -6.03 -12.77
C GLY A 568 20.48 -6.24 -12.83
N GLN A 569 20.06 -7.28 -12.11
CA GLN A 569 18.67 -7.59 -11.87
C GLN A 569 18.43 -7.55 -10.36
N PRO A 570 17.31 -7.00 -9.88
CA PRO A 570 16.89 -7.18 -8.50
C PRO A 570 16.81 -8.68 -8.19
N LYS A 571 17.02 -9.05 -6.94
CA LYS A 571 16.85 -10.44 -6.52
C LYS A 571 15.40 -10.84 -6.76
N ALA A 572 15.19 -11.88 -7.57
CA ALA A 572 13.84 -12.44 -7.71
C ALA A 572 13.28 -12.85 -6.35
N THR A 573 12.08 -12.39 -6.03
CA THR A 573 11.43 -12.60 -4.74
C THR A 573 10.00 -13.10 -4.90
N ASP A 574 9.50 -13.75 -3.84
CA ASP A 574 8.11 -14.17 -3.66
C ASP A 574 7.59 -13.68 -2.30
N TYR A 575 6.33 -13.96 -1.97
CA TYR A 575 5.77 -13.56 -0.69
C TYR A 575 6.53 -14.14 0.51
N PRO A 576 6.86 -15.45 0.59
CA PRO A 576 7.61 -16.00 1.71
C PRO A 576 8.94 -15.27 1.96
N GLN A 577 9.71 -14.99 0.91
CA GLN A 577 11.00 -14.31 1.03
C GLN A 577 10.85 -12.83 1.44
N ALA A 578 9.88 -12.12 0.86
CA ALA A 578 9.60 -10.73 1.20
C ALA A 578 9.14 -10.59 2.66
N LEU A 579 8.20 -11.42 3.08
CA LEU A 579 7.68 -11.42 4.46
C LEU A 579 8.73 -11.85 5.48
N GLN A 580 9.61 -12.79 5.12
CA GLN A 580 10.77 -13.14 5.95
C GLN A 580 11.70 -11.92 6.15
N THR A 581 11.96 -11.14 5.10
CA THR A 581 12.77 -9.93 5.18
C THR A 581 12.12 -8.89 6.10
N ILE A 582 10.81 -8.70 5.99
CA ILE A 582 10.02 -7.81 6.87
C ILE A 582 10.11 -8.27 8.33
N ASN A 583 9.94 -9.58 8.60
CA ASN A 583 10.03 -10.14 9.93
C ASN A 583 11.44 -10.01 10.54
N GLN A 584 12.50 -10.20 9.74
CA GLN A 584 13.88 -9.99 10.18
C GLN A 584 14.15 -8.53 10.55
N TRP A 585 13.64 -7.58 9.75
CA TRP A 585 13.71 -6.17 10.09
C TRP A 585 13.02 -5.90 11.43
N TRP A 586 11.80 -6.43 11.63
CA TRP A 586 11.02 -6.28 12.87
C TRP A 586 11.80 -6.78 14.10
N GLN A 587 12.31 -8.01 14.04
CA GLN A 587 13.09 -8.61 15.12
C GLN A 587 14.39 -7.86 15.43
N THR A 588 14.94 -7.15 14.44
CA THR A 588 16.18 -6.37 14.61
C THR A 588 15.92 -5.00 15.23
N LYS A 589 14.78 -4.39 14.95
CA LYS A 589 14.49 -3.00 15.26
C LYS A 589 13.51 -2.82 16.42
N LEU A 590 12.60 -3.77 16.63
CA LEU A 590 11.51 -3.69 17.58
C LEU A 590 11.63 -4.79 18.64
N THR A 591 10.92 -4.61 19.76
CA THR A 591 10.96 -5.54 20.91
C THR A 591 9.77 -6.48 20.94
N THR A 592 8.63 -6.07 20.37
CA THR A 592 7.45 -6.93 20.25
C THR A 592 7.67 -8.05 19.23
N PRO A 593 7.04 -9.22 19.38
CA PRO A 593 7.08 -10.26 18.35
C PRO A 593 6.59 -9.72 17.00
N PRO A 594 7.14 -10.17 15.86
CA PRO A 594 6.67 -9.73 14.57
C PRO A 594 5.20 -10.14 14.35
N PRO A 595 4.40 -9.32 13.62
CA PRO A 595 3.03 -9.66 13.29
C PRO A 595 2.97 -10.83 12.30
N HIS A 596 1.82 -11.51 12.25
CA HIS A 596 1.56 -12.51 11.23
C HIS A 596 1.03 -11.83 9.95
N LEU A 597 1.86 -11.86 8.90
CA LEU A 597 1.60 -11.26 7.60
C LEU A 597 1.35 -12.34 6.56
N SER A 598 0.34 -12.17 5.69
CA SER A 598 0.09 -13.05 4.54
C SER A 598 0.57 -12.42 3.23
N ASN A 599 0.32 -11.11 3.04
CA ASN A 599 0.68 -10.37 1.81
C ASN A 599 1.09 -8.91 2.06
N GLY A 600 1.06 -8.45 3.32
CA GLY A 600 1.39 -7.07 3.71
C GLY A 600 0.27 -6.05 3.51
N SER A 601 -0.77 -6.33 2.71
CA SER A 601 -1.85 -5.37 2.44
C SER A 601 -2.96 -5.36 3.51
N GLY A 602 -3.05 -6.42 4.33
CA GLY A 602 -4.13 -6.62 5.29
C GLY A 602 -5.43 -7.14 4.66
N LEU A 603 -5.41 -7.48 3.38
CA LEU A 603 -6.50 -8.21 2.72
C LEU A 603 -6.31 -9.72 2.97
N CYS A 604 -6.54 -10.13 4.21
CA CYS A 604 -6.32 -11.49 4.69
C CYS A 604 -7.22 -11.77 5.89
N ARG A 605 -7.60 -13.02 6.09
CA ARG A 605 -8.40 -13.48 7.24
C ARG A 605 -7.51 -14.05 8.34
N ASP A 606 -6.38 -14.57 7.98
CA ASP A 606 -5.38 -15.24 8.81
C ASP A 606 -4.29 -14.31 9.35
N CYS A 607 -4.12 -13.12 8.79
CA CYS A 607 -3.14 -12.16 9.30
C CYS A 607 -3.60 -11.50 10.61
N SER A 608 -2.64 -11.26 11.49
CA SER A 608 -2.91 -10.65 12.79
C SER A 608 -1.76 -9.78 13.28
N ILE A 609 -2.13 -8.76 14.04
CA ILE A 609 -1.22 -7.84 14.72
C ILE A 609 -1.87 -7.37 16.03
N SER A 610 -1.08 -7.11 17.05
CA SER A 610 -1.59 -6.52 18.28
C SER A 610 -1.54 -4.98 18.23
N ALA A 611 -2.34 -4.32 19.06
CA ALA A 611 -2.26 -2.88 19.20
C ALA A 611 -0.88 -2.42 19.73
N ALA A 612 -0.24 -3.25 20.58
CA ALA A 612 1.12 -3.02 21.05
C ALA A 612 2.15 -3.06 19.90
N ASN A 613 2.03 -4.02 18.98
CA ASN A 613 2.88 -4.09 17.79
C ASN A 613 2.82 -2.81 16.96
N LEU A 614 1.60 -2.37 16.60
CA LEU A 614 1.43 -1.14 15.82
C LEU A 614 1.87 0.10 16.58
N SER A 615 1.62 0.16 17.89
CA SER A 615 2.07 1.29 18.72
C SER A 615 3.58 1.39 18.76
N GLU A 616 4.30 0.26 18.92
CA GLU A 616 5.76 0.25 18.92
C GLU A 616 6.33 0.64 17.54
N LEU A 617 5.77 0.11 16.44
CA LEU A 617 6.17 0.48 15.08
C LEU A 617 6.02 1.99 14.84
N LEU A 618 4.86 2.56 15.21
CA LEU A 618 4.57 3.98 15.02
C LEU A 618 5.45 4.87 15.91
N THR A 619 5.71 4.44 17.15
CA THR A 619 6.63 5.13 18.06
C THR A 619 8.06 5.11 17.52
N TYR A 620 8.52 3.96 17.00
CA TYR A 620 9.82 3.85 16.34
C TYR A 620 9.88 4.76 15.10
N ALA A 621 8.83 4.74 14.27
CA ALA A 621 8.75 5.56 13.07
C ALA A 621 8.81 7.06 13.37
N TYR A 622 8.19 7.51 14.46
CA TYR A 622 8.20 8.92 14.89
C TYR A 622 9.63 9.45 15.08
N GLU A 623 10.56 8.62 15.54
CA GLU A 623 11.94 9.02 15.79
C GLU A 623 12.85 8.95 14.54
N GLN A 624 12.39 8.34 13.44
CA GLN A 624 13.24 8.14 12.26
C GLN A 624 13.28 9.36 11.32
N PRO A 625 14.34 9.53 10.53
CA PRO A 625 14.45 10.61 9.54
C PRO A 625 13.37 10.58 8.46
N SER A 626 12.82 9.39 8.15
CA SER A 626 11.76 9.21 7.16
C SER A 626 10.35 9.51 7.69
N PHE A 627 10.23 10.00 8.93
CA PHE A 627 8.94 10.24 9.57
C PHE A 627 8.05 11.20 8.77
N ASP A 628 8.61 12.29 8.27
CA ASP A 628 7.84 13.30 7.54
C ASP A 628 7.17 12.71 6.29
N ALA A 629 7.89 11.88 5.53
CA ALA A 629 7.34 11.14 4.39
C ALA A 629 6.24 10.15 4.82
N TYR A 630 6.44 9.50 5.97
CA TYR A 630 5.50 8.52 6.50
C TYR A 630 4.20 9.17 6.99
N VAL A 631 4.29 10.17 7.87
CA VAL A 631 3.10 10.83 8.42
C VAL A 631 2.30 11.57 7.36
N SER A 632 2.97 12.19 6.38
CA SER A 632 2.32 12.88 5.26
C SER A 632 1.52 11.95 4.35
N SER A 633 1.81 10.64 4.38
CA SER A 633 1.07 9.64 3.61
C SER A 633 -0.29 9.28 4.22
N LEU A 634 -0.53 9.60 5.48
CA LEU A 634 -1.75 9.24 6.20
C LEU A 634 -2.92 10.17 5.84
N GLY A 635 -4.14 9.66 5.97
CA GLY A 635 -5.35 10.48 5.85
C GLY A 635 -5.49 11.42 7.05
N ILE A 636 -6.04 12.60 6.83
CA ILE A 636 -6.23 13.61 7.87
C ILE A 636 -7.69 13.60 8.30
N ALA A 637 -7.96 13.41 9.59
CA ALA A 637 -9.30 13.29 10.14
C ALA A 637 -10.19 14.48 9.76
N GLY A 638 -11.34 14.17 9.15
CA GLY A 638 -12.29 15.18 8.68
C GLY A 638 -11.87 16.00 7.47
N VAL A 639 -10.68 15.74 6.90
CA VAL A 639 -10.09 16.54 5.79
C VAL A 639 -9.84 15.67 4.55
N SER A 640 -9.06 14.60 4.65
CA SER A 640 -8.60 13.85 3.48
C SER A 640 -8.44 12.36 3.70
N GLY A 641 -8.28 11.61 2.62
CA GLY A 641 -8.11 10.17 2.64
C GLY A 641 -9.34 9.42 3.16
N THR A 642 -9.12 8.17 3.56
CA THR A 642 -10.20 7.28 4.03
C THR A 642 -10.80 7.66 5.38
N ILE A 643 -10.25 8.68 6.07
CA ILE A 643 -10.74 9.23 7.33
C ILE A 643 -11.49 10.58 7.16
N SER A 644 -11.67 11.06 5.93
CA SER A 644 -12.35 12.35 5.67
C SER A 644 -13.77 12.43 6.23
N ALA A 645 -14.51 11.31 6.24
CA ALA A 645 -15.86 11.23 6.81
C ALA A 645 -15.91 11.30 8.36
N HIS A 646 -14.77 11.48 9.04
CA HIS A 646 -14.73 11.67 10.49
C HIS A 646 -15.56 12.90 10.93
N SER A 647 -15.47 14.00 10.19
CA SER A 647 -16.25 15.22 10.47
C SER A 647 -17.77 15.07 10.26
N GLU A 648 -18.21 14.08 9.50
CA GLU A 648 -19.62 13.76 9.33
C GLU A 648 -20.16 12.92 10.51
N ARG A 649 -19.34 11.98 10.99
CA ARG A 649 -19.70 11.11 12.12
C ARG A 649 -19.56 11.83 13.47
N LEU A 650 -18.55 12.68 13.63
CA LEU A 650 -18.29 13.42 14.85
C LEU A 650 -17.95 14.90 14.55
N PRO A 651 -18.95 15.74 14.21
CA PRO A 651 -18.73 17.11 13.68
C PRO A 651 -18.04 18.08 14.63
N LYS A 652 -18.06 17.80 15.94
CA LYS A 652 -17.48 18.67 16.99
C LYS A 652 -16.14 18.12 17.51
N SER A 653 -15.59 17.10 16.86
CA SER A 653 -14.36 16.46 17.31
C SER A 653 -13.16 17.39 17.25
N GLN A 654 -12.37 17.40 18.31
CA GLN A 654 -11.09 18.10 18.38
C GLN A 654 -10.00 17.45 17.52
N ALA A 655 -10.22 16.21 17.07
CA ALA A 655 -9.29 15.50 16.19
C ALA A 655 -9.37 15.96 14.73
N ILE A 656 -10.39 16.73 14.32
CA ILE A 656 -10.53 17.23 12.94
C ILE A 656 -9.32 18.12 12.60
N GLY A 657 -8.60 17.74 11.51
CA GLY A 657 -7.39 18.42 11.07
C GLY A 657 -6.16 18.21 11.96
N ARG A 658 -6.26 17.40 13.04
CA ARG A 658 -5.21 17.15 14.03
C ARG A 658 -4.80 15.71 14.17
N ALA A 659 -5.43 14.79 13.42
CA ALA A 659 -5.13 13.37 13.45
C ALA A 659 -4.76 12.87 12.06
N TRP A 660 -3.61 12.20 11.94
CA TRP A 660 -3.07 11.57 10.73
C TRP A 660 -3.23 10.07 10.86
N ILE A 661 -4.18 9.48 10.15
CA ILE A 661 -4.70 8.15 10.45
C ILE A 661 -4.77 7.28 9.20
N LYS A 662 -4.32 6.03 9.34
CA LYS A 662 -4.65 4.93 8.45
C LYS A 662 -5.87 4.20 8.99
N THR A 663 -6.88 3.99 8.15
CA THR A 663 -8.07 3.20 8.49
C THR A 663 -7.99 1.78 7.92
N GLY A 664 -8.70 0.85 8.55
CA GLY A 664 -8.89 -0.51 8.06
C GLY A 664 -10.33 -0.96 8.23
N THR A 665 -10.86 -1.70 7.26
CA THR A 665 -12.23 -2.25 7.29
C THR A 665 -12.27 -3.57 6.53
N LEU A 666 -12.83 -4.59 7.17
CA LEU A 666 -13.27 -5.84 6.57
C LEU A 666 -14.63 -6.20 7.22
N ASN A 667 -15.27 -7.26 6.76
CA ASN A 667 -16.44 -7.78 7.48
C ASN A 667 -16.05 -8.09 8.93
N ASN A 668 -16.80 -7.55 9.88
CA ASN A 668 -16.59 -7.72 11.33
C ASN A 668 -15.27 -7.11 11.88
N VAL A 669 -14.59 -6.27 11.12
CA VAL A 669 -13.34 -5.62 11.51
C VAL A 669 -13.39 -4.15 11.17
N THR A 670 -13.01 -3.29 12.12
CA THR A 670 -12.66 -1.90 11.86
C THR A 670 -11.45 -1.51 12.69
N SER A 671 -10.55 -0.69 12.12
CA SER A 671 -9.32 -0.28 12.79
C SER A 671 -8.90 1.12 12.38
N MET A 672 -8.21 1.81 13.27
CA MET A 672 -7.55 3.09 13.03
C MET A 672 -6.19 3.09 13.75
N ALA A 673 -5.14 3.55 13.06
CA ALA A 673 -3.83 3.69 13.65
C ALA A 673 -3.07 4.86 13.01
N GLY A 674 -2.27 5.57 13.80
CA GLY A 674 -1.49 6.72 13.35
C GLY A 674 -1.17 7.67 14.50
N TYR A 675 -1.32 8.99 14.24
CA TYR A 675 -0.87 10.03 15.15
C TYR A 675 -1.96 11.06 15.40
N VAL A 676 -1.97 11.60 16.61
CA VAL A 676 -2.88 12.70 17.02
C VAL A 676 -2.07 13.79 17.71
N LYS A 677 -2.30 15.06 17.35
CA LYS A 677 -1.77 16.21 18.04
C LYS A 677 -2.78 16.69 19.06
N GLY A 678 -2.44 16.59 20.34
CA GLY A 678 -3.25 17.06 21.44
C GLY A 678 -3.39 18.58 21.49
N LEU A 679 -4.44 19.07 22.14
CA LEU A 679 -4.61 20.50 22.41
C LEU A 679 -3.52 21.02 23.33
N SER A 680 -2.93 20.18 24.18
CA SER A 680 -1.78 20.51 25.04
C SER A 680 -0.47 20.71 24.28
N GLY A 681 -0.43 20.42 22.97
CA GLY A 681 0.79 20.39 22.14
C GLY A 681 1.50 19.04 22.09
N GLN A 682 1.12 18.09 22.95
CA GLN A 682 1.70 16.75 22.98
C GLN A 682 1.28 15.94 21.75
N ASP A 683 2.24 15.23 21.14
CA ASP A 683 1.97 14.26 20.07
C ASP A 683 1.69 12.89 20.68
N TYR A 684 0.75 12.16 20.07
CA TYR A 684 0.35 10.83 20.49
C TYR A 684 0.37 9.85 19.32
N VAL A 685 0.88 8.66 19.54
CA VAL A 685 0.58 7.47 18.73
C VAL A 685 -0.76 6.93 19.21
N VAL A 686 -1.65 6.61 18.28
CA VAL A 686 -2.96 6.01 18.57
C VAL A 686 -3.16 4.75 17.75
N VAL A 687 -3.65 3.70 18.40
CA VAL A 687 -4.04 2.45 17.78
C VAL A 687 -5.36 1.98 18.38
N GLY A 688 -6.36 1.72 17.53
CA GLY A 688 -7.62 1.12 17.90
C GLY A 688 -8.00 0.03 16.90
N ILE A 689 -8.27 -1.19 17.37
CA ILE A 689 -8.64 -2.35 16.54
C ILE A 689 -9.89 -3.00 17.15
N ILE A 690 -10.97 -3.07 16.39
CA ILE A 690 -12.22 -3.73 16.74
C ILE A 690 -12.37 -4.97 15.87
N ASN A 691 -12.54 -6.13 16.52
CA ASN A 691 -12.92 -7.39 15.89
C ASN A 691 -14.09 -7.98 16.70
N THR A 692 -15.13 -8.43 16.02
CA THR A 692 -16.28 -9.08 16.67
C THR A 692 -16.75 -10.28 15.87
N ASP A 693 -17.31 -11.28 16.53
CA ASP A 693 -17.92 -12.46 15.89
C ASP A 693 -19.34 -12.17 15.40
N GLN A 694 -19.93 -11.05 15.82
CA GLN A 694 -21.27 -10.63 15.43
C GLN A 694 -21.22 -9.74 14.18
N ALA A 695 -22.36 -9.60 13.49
CA ALA A 695 -22.48 -8.68 12.37
C ALA A 695 -22.18 -7.24 12.84
N LEU A 696 -21.09 -6.67 12.31
CA LEU A 696 -20.63 -5.35 12.69
C LEU A 696 -21.35 -4.27 11.86
N ASN A 697 -22.01 -3.33 12.54
CA ASN A 697 -22.37 -2.07 11.92
C ASN A 697 -21.09 -1.20 11.78
N ALA A 698 -20.52 -1.17 10.57
CA ALA A 698 -19.26 -0.48 10.33
C ALA A 698 -19.32 1.02 10.63
N TYR A 699 -20.46 1.68 10.48
CA TYR A 699 -20.64 3.10 10.81
C TYR A 699 -20.52 3.33 12.30
N ASN A 700 -21.26 2.57 13.12
CA ASN A 700 -21.26 2.70 14.58
C ASN A 700 -19.88 2.32 15.16
N ALA A 701 -19.26 1.26 14.64
CA ALA A 701 -17.92 0.85 15.09
C ALA A 701 -16.84 1.90 14.77
N ARG A 702 -16.92 2.57 13.61
CA ARG A 702 -16.02 3.70 13.30
C ARG A 702 -16.21 4.85 14.26
N THR A 703 -17.44 5.13 14.69
CA THR A 703 -17.73 6.18 15.68
C THR A 703 -17.04 5.93 17.00
N VAL A 704 -16.89 4.67 17.43
CA VAL A 704 -16.10 4.32 18.63
C VAL A 704 -14.64 4.76 18.47
N LEU A 705 -14.04 4.45 17.31
CA LEU A 705 -12.66 4.86 17.03
C LEU A 705 -12.52 6.36 16.80
N ASP A 706 -13.52 7.01 16.22
CA ASP A 706 -13.58 8.48 16.13
C ASP A 706 -13.60 9.14 17.52
N THR A 707 -14.34 8.54 18.47
CA THR A 707 -14.37 8.98 19.87
C THR A 707 -13.00 8.80 20.55
N MET A 708 -12.29 7.70 20.23
CA MET A 708 -10.91 7.51 20.71
C MET A 708 -9.99 8.64 20.21
N LEU A 709 -10.08 9.02 18.93
CA LEU A 709 -9.28 10.11 18.37
C LEU A 709 -9.62 11.45 19.03
N ASP A 710 -10.92 11.74 19.19
CA ASP A 710 -11.39 12.96 19.85
C ASP A 710 -10.92 13.06 21.30
N TRP A 711 -11.09 11.96 22.06
CA TRP A 711 -10.60 11.88 23.45
C TRP A 711 -9.09 12.13 23.54
N THR A 712 -8.31 11.54 22.63
CA THR A 712 -6.85 11.76 22.58
C THR A 712 -6.51 13.21 22.25
N ALA A 713 -7.21 13.81 21.30
CA ALA A 713 -6.95 15.20 20.90
C ALA A 713 -7.23 16.21 22.00
N GLN A 714 -8.11 15.90 22.97
CA GLN A 714 -8.41 16.75 24.13
C GLN A 714 -7.29 16.79 25.17
N HIS A 715 -6.38 15.82 25.16
CA HIS A 715 -5.18 15.75 26.03
C HIS A 715 -4.01 16.50 25.41
#